data_cd479b82c2f9215ae453b108d40ce749
#
_entry.id   cd479b82c2f9215ae453b108d40ce749
#
_cell.length_a   1.000
_cell.length_b   1.000
_cell.length_c   1.000
_cell.angle_alpha   90.00
_cell.angle_beta   90.00
_cell.angle_gamma   90.00
#
_symmetry.space_group_name_H-M   'P 1'
#
loop_
_entity.id
_entity.type
_entity.pdbx_description
1 polymer ?
#
loop_
_entity_poly.entity_id
_entity_poly.type
_entity_poly.pdbx_seq_one_letter_code
_entity_poly.pdbx_strand_id
1 'polypeptide(L)'
;MPDHRVDPSAAASSRCPQRRVTGVSLGIAALVLGLLAGGAGMLWRYAAALPPLDLAAASARSTVVLDRSDTLLRPFATADGRWRLPVTAATVDPRYRAMLLAYEDRRFGSHPGVDPVAILRAAGQWLAHGRILSGGSTLSMQVARLVEPRHGRSLEAKLRQIVRALALERQLGKAALLDLYLALAPYGGPLEGVRAASLSYFGREPARLTAGQAALLVALPQSPETRRPDRFPGRARAARDRVLDLAARRGVLTPAEAAAAKAEPVPTERKPFPMLAAHAAEEAVAAEPGAPVIRLSIDGRLQARLETLAAERAAAAGPALSAAILVLDNRDGRVLAQVGSAGYLDPTRRGAIDMTLAVRSPGSALKPFVYALAFENGLAHPETLLEDRPARFSASYAPENFDLTFQGTVTARRALQLSLNVPAVALMEAVGPARFIARLRAAGAAIQLPREAAPGLPVALGGLGITLTDLARLYAGLARGGTVPDILRRAGDSTATGPEHRISEPVAAWYIADILRGTPPPENALPNRIAYKTGTSFGYRDAWAAGFDRRVTMVAWIGRPDGASVPGLVGRMAAAPILFDAFARLGTEPEPIPQPANVLSAAASLSLPPPLRRLQRDGVDMQGPALKIAYPPDGARIDLGLAGEHAEEREPAGPGLALKALGGVPPLTWLVDGQPVAQTARRRAEWVPDGAGFVRISVLDATGASDSVSIRLE
;
A
#
# COMPACT_ATOMS: atom_id res chain seq x y z
N MET A 1 104.47 39.74 -17.32
CA MET A 1 105.53 39.76 -18.35
C MET A 1 105.74 38.40 -18.94
N PRO A 2 105.94 38.22 -20.25
CA PRO A 2 105.59 39.05 -21.40
C PRO A 2 104.61 38.27 -22.31
N ASP A 3 103.69 38.98 -22.96
CA ASP A 3 103.78 39.63 -24.28
C ASP A 3 104.19 38.67 -25.42
N HIS A 4 103.24 38.35 -26.31
CA HIS A 4 103.53 38.31 -27.75
C HIS A 4 102.20 38.34 -28.55
N ARG A 5 102.11 39.49 -29.25
CA ARG A 5 101.26 39.70 -30.39
C ARG A 5 101.53 38.71 -31.50
N VAL A 6 100.59 38.39 -32.35
CA VAL A 6 100.67 38.37 -33.82
C VAL A 6 99.26 38.25 -34.42
N ASP A 7 98.98 38.97 -35.29
CA ASP A 7 98.23 39.56 -36.30
C ASP A 7 97.27 38.65 -37.16
N PRO A 8 96.31 39.29 -37.87
CA PRO A 8 95.13 38.56 -38.47
C PRO A 8 95.33 38.29 -39.96
N SER A 9 94.74 37.30 -40.45
CA SER A 9 94.08 37.21 -41.78
C SER A 9 93.88 35.76 -42.22
N ALA A 10 92.65 35.43 -42.39
CA ALA A 10 92.16 34.64 -43.56
C ALA A 10 90.65 34.33 -43.35
N ALA A 11 89.88 35.20 -43.94
CA ALA A 11 88.45 34.93 -44.16
C ALA A 11 88.28 33.79 -45.13
N ALA A 12 87.78 32.64 -44.64
CA ALA A 12 87.24 31.58 -45.51
C ALA A 12 85.69 31.48 -45.27
N SER A 13 84.94 32.03 -46.19
CA SER A 13 83.53 31.95 -46.31
C SER A 13 83.08 30.50 -46.58
N SER A 14 82.70 29.76 -45.56
CA SER A 14 81.93 28.51 -45.72
C SER A 14 80.47 28.84 -45.91
N ARG A 15 79.96 28.89 -47.10
CA ARG A 15 78.54 28.87 -47.51
C ARG A 15 77.92 27.55 -47.01
N CYS A 16 77.09 27.62 -45.98
CA CYS A 16 76.16 26.56 -45.57
C CYS A 16 75.19 26.32 -46.74
N PRO A 17 75.05 25.06 -47.24
CA PRO A 17 74.03 24.78 -48.27
C PRO A 17 72.64 24.90 -47.60
N GLN A 18 71.90 25.95 -47.95
CA GLN A 18 70.46 25.99 -47.71
C GLN A 18 69.86 24.80 -48.46
N ARG A 19 69.54 23.73 -47.73
CA ARG A 19 68.73 22.61 -48.26
C ARG A 19 67.42 23.22 -48.73
N ARG A 20 67.21 23.21 -50.06
CA ARG A 20 65.90 23.43 -50.68
C ARG A 20 64.94 22.31 -50.27
N VAL A 21 64.30 22.50 -49.08
CA VAL A 21 63.09 21.79 -48.64
C VAL A 21 61.92 22.60 -49.21
N THR A 22 61.67 22.51 -50.50
CA THR A 22 60.75 23.52 -51.07
C THR A 22 59.91 23.01 -52.15
N GLY A 23 59.27 22.38 -52.49
CA GLY A 23 58.30 22.05 -53.56
C GLY A 23 57.48 20.81 -53.22
N VAL A 24 58.15 19.75 -52.89
CA VAL A 24 57.50 18.44 -52.68
C VAL A 24 56.77 18.38 -51.33
N SER A 25 57.37 18.95 -50.26
CA SER A 25 56.73 18.95 -48.97
C SER A 25 55.54 19.95 -48.88
N LEU A 26 55.58 21.08 -49.57
CA LEU A 26 54.42 22.01 -49.71
C LEU A 26 53.33 21.37 -50.57
N GLY A 27 53.67 20.67 -51.67
CA GLY A 27 52.70 19.96 -52.48
C GLY A 27 52.00 18.81 -51.76
N ILE A 28 52.78 18.03 -51.00
CA ILE A 28 52.17 16.96 -50.17
C ILE A 28 51.32 17.54 -49.06
N ALA A 29 51.74 18.63 -48.38
CA ALA A 29 50.95 19.31 -47.37
C ALA A 29 49.66 19.92 -47.99
N ALA A 30 49.71 20.55 -49.16
CA ALA A 30 48.53 21.06 -49.87
C ALA A 30 47.57 19.97 -50.31
N LEU A 31 48.11 18.81 -50.80
CA LEU A 31 47.33 17.64 -51.19
C LEU A 31 46.64 17.04 -49.97
N VAL A 32 47.36 16.88 -48.85
CA VAL A 32 46.80 16.37 -47.58
C VAL A 32 45.72 17.32 -47.07
N LEU A 33 45.95 18.65 -47.07
CA LEU A 33 44.94 19.66 -46.70
C LEU A 33 43.70 19.64 -47.64
N GLY A 34 43.91 19.49 -48.95
CA GLY A 34 42.81 19.34 -49.91
C GLY A 34 41.99 18.05 -49.70
N LEU A 35 42.64 16.96 -49.42
CA LEU A 35 41.97 15.67 -49.08
C LEU A 35 41.21 15.79 -47.77
N LEU A 36 41.80 16.46 -46.75
CA LEU A 36 41.12 16.70 -45.48
C LEU A 36 39.93 17.64 -45.61
N ALA A 37 40.06 18.68 -46.38
CA ALA A 37 38.96 19.65 -46.66
C ALA A 37 37.84 18.99 -47.48
N GLY A 38 38.19 18.22 -48.52
CA GLY A 38 37.26 17.45 -49.34
C GLY A 38 36.52 16.38 -48.49
N GLY A 39 37.27 15.66 -47.66
CA GLY A 39 36.72 14.71 -46.72
C GLY A 39 35.78 15.36 -45.69
N ALA A 40 36.18 16.53 -45.15
CA ALA A 40 35.33 17.29 -44.21
C ALA A 40 34.04 17.81 -44.90
N GLY A 41 34.15 18.31 -46.14
CA GLY A 41 33.02 18.77 -46.94
C GLY A 41 32.03 17.64 -47.25
N MET A 42 32.59 16.46 -47.63
CA MET A 42 31.77 15.25 -47.90
C MET A 42 31.08 14.78 -46.62
N LEU A 43 31.78 14.78 -45.48
CA LEU A 43 31.23 14.44 -44.17
C LEU A 43 30.13 15.42 -43.74
N TRP A 44 30.34 16.71 -44.00
CA TRP A 44 29.35 17.77 -43.73
C TRP A 44 28.08 17.57 -44.59
N ARG A 45 28.22 17.32 -45.90
CA ARG A 45 27.09 17.01 -46.79
C ARG A 45 26.36 15.76 -46.34
N TYR A 46 27.07 14.72 -45.99
CA TYR A 46 26.47 13.49 -45.44
C TYR A 46 25.71 13.79 -44.13
N ALA A 47 26.30 14.56 -43.22
CA ALA A 47 25.64 14.94 -41.97
C ALA A 47 24.36 15.75 -42.20
N ALA A 48 24.40 16.67 -43.17
CA ALA A 48 23.24 17.50 -43.55
C ALA A 48 22.11 16.71 -44.20
N ALA A 49 22.44 15.59 -44.89
CA ALA A 49 21.47 14.70 -45.50
C ALA A 49 20.79 13.72 -44.54
N LEU A 50 21.32 13.56 -43.32
CA LEU A 50 20.73 12.68 -42.32
C LEU A 50 19.47 13.31 -41.68
N PRO A 51 18.36 12.53 -41.55
CA PRO A 51 17.16 13.04 -40.88
C PRO A 51 17.46 13.48 -39.44
N PRO A 52 16.69 14.37 -38.84
CA PRO A 52 16.85 14.73 -37.43
C PRO A 52 16.84 13.51 -36.52
N LEU A 53 17.60 13.54 -35.42
CA LEU A 53 17.55 12.49 -34.40
C LEU A 53 16.25 12.59 -33.60
N ASP A 54 15.53 11.50 -33.50
CA ASP A 54 14.39 11.38 -32.59
C ASP A 54 14.89 11.13 -31.15
N LEU A 55 15.16 12.22 -30.45
CA LEU A 55 15.53 12.15 -29.04
C LEU A 55 14.31 11.90 -28.14
N ALA A 56 13.09 12.14 -28.61
CA ALA A 56 11.87 11.91 -27.82
C ALA A 56 11.68 10.41 -27.54
N ALA A 57 11.79 9.55 -28.57
CA ALA A 57 11.75 8.10 -28.41
C ALA A 57 12.88 7.57 -27.48
N ALA A 58 14.10 8.15 -27.62
CA ALA A 58 15.23 7.80 -26.76
C ALA A 58 15.06 8.33 -25.32
N SER A 59 14.24 9.34 -25.12
CA SER A 59 13.92 9.92 -23.82
C SER A 59 12.80 9.20 -23.08
N ALA A 60 12.02 8.35 -23.79
CA ALA A 60 10.98 7.55 -23.16
C ALA A 60 11.54 6.72 -22.01
N ARG A 61 10.94 6.81 -20.86
CA ARG A 61 11.34 6.11 -19.62
C ARG A 61 10.17 5.30 -19.08
N SER A 62 10.49 4.26 -18.37
CA SER A 62 9.57 3.56 -17.50
C SER A 62 9.10 4.50 -16.40
N THR A 63 7.80 4.57 -16.14
CA THR A 63 7.28 5.26 -14.97
C THR A 63 7.69 4.51 -13.72
N VAL A 64 8.20 5.20 -12.72
CA VAL A 64 8.49 4.64 -11.39
C VAL A 64 7.62 5.31 -10.35
N VAL A 65 6.95 4.50 -9.54
CA VAL A 65 6.20 4.98 -8.38
C VAL A 65 7.07 4.78 -7.14
N LEU A 66 7.31 5.87 -6.44
CA LEU A 66 8.15 5.93 -5.25
C LEU A 66 7.31 6.20 -4.01
N ASP A 67 7.81 5.78 -2.86
CA ASP A 67 7.27 6.16 -1.56
C ASP A 67 7.69 7.60 -1.17
N ARG A 68 7.24 8.06 -0.01
CA ARG A 68 7.59 9.39 0.54
C ARG A 68 9.09 9.59 0.83
N SER A 69 9.87 8.51 0.85
CA SER A 69 11.32 8.48 1.12
C SER A 69 12.14 8.15 -0.13
N ASP A 70 11.56 8.29 -1.33
CA ASP A 70 12.15 7.96 -2.62
C ASP A 70 12.52 6.46 -2.81
N THR A 71 11.96 5.57 -1.99
CA THR A 71 12.11 4.12 -2.18
C THR A 71 11.14 3.64 -3.26
N LEU A 72 11.63 2.76 -4.15
CA LEU A 72 10.83 2.21 -5.24
C LEU A 72 9.69 1.31 -4.69
N LEU A 73 8.44 1.70 -4.95
CA LEU A 73 7.25 0.90 -4.69
C LEU A 73 6.95 -0.02 -5.89
N ARG A 74 6.85 0.57 -7.09
CA ARG A 74 6.52 -0.18 -8.31
C ARG A 74 7.02 0.54 -9.55
N PRO A 75 7.75 -0.13 -10.45
CA PRO A 75 8.02 0.36 -11.80
C PRO A 75 6.94 -0.12 -12.78
N PHE A 76 6.80 0.59 -13.89
CA PHE A 76 5.96 0.24 -15.02
C PHE A 76 6.79 0.18 -16.29
N ALA A 77 6.58 -0.84 -17.13
CA ALA A 77 7.28 -0.95 -18.39
C ALA A 77 6.90 0.20 -19.33
N THR A 78 7.80 0.54 -20.26
CA THR A 78 7.48 1.42 -21.37
C THR A 78 6.45 0.77 -22.31
N ALA A 79 5.82 1.55 -23.19
CA ALA A 79 4.80 1.05 -24.12
C ALA A 79 5.32 -0.07 -25.05
N ASP A 80 6.63 -0.10 -25.33
CA ASP A 80 7.32 -1.16 -26.09
C ASP A 80 7.76 -2.36 -25.23
N GLY A 81 7.29 -2.43 -23.97
CA GLY A 81 7.54 -3.55 -23.06
C GLY A 81 8.96 -3.57 -22.46
N ARG A 82 9.68 -2.46 -22.48
CA ARG A 82 11.03 -2.36 -21.94
C ARG A 82 11.01 -1.82 -20.52
N TRP A 83 11.97 -2.28 -19.72
CA TRP A 83 12.26 -1.74 -18.40
C TRP A 83 13.41 -0.75 -18.51
N ARG A 84 13.08 0.54 -18.68
CA ARG A 84 14.02 1.65 -18.85
C ARG A 84 13.85 2.66 -17.74
N LEU A 85 14.27 2.26 -16.54
CA LEU A 85 14.04 3.05 -15.32
C LEU A 85 14.86 4.35 -15.32
N PRO A 86 14.31 5.46 -14.81
CA PRO A 86 15.05 6.72 -14.67
C PRO A 86 16.33 6.52 -13.85
N VAL A 87 17.44 7.03 -14.37
CA VAL A 87 18.76 6.94 -13.75
C VAL A 87 19.64 8.07 -14.26
N THR A 88 20.52 8.58 -13.40
CA THR A 88 21.57 9.56 -13.75
C THR A 88 22.91 9.07 -13.21
N ALA A 89 24.01 9.65 -13.71
CA ALA A 89 25.35 9.32 -13.24
C ALA A 89 25.53 9.61 -11.74
N ALA A 90 24.81 10.59 -11.20
CA ALA A 90 24.84 10.91 -9.75
C ALA A 90 24.25 9.80 -8.88
N THR A 91 23.27 9.02 -9.41
CA THR A 91 22.55 7.97 -8.68
C THR A 91 23.17 6.58 -8.84
N VAL A 92 24.34 6.48 -9.50
CA VAL A 92 25.05 5.22 -9.74
C VAL A 92 26.38 5.19 -8.98
N ASP A 93 26.75 4.03 -8.46
CA ASP A 93 27.99 3.81 -7.71
C ASP A 93 29.20 4.40 -8.44
N PRO A 94 30.04 5.22 -7.79
CA PRO A 94 31.22 5.84 -8.40
C PRO A 94 32.21 4.81 -8.98
N ARG A 95 32.34 3.63 -8.37
CA ARG A 95 33.21 2.56 -8.85
C ARG A 95 32.71 1.97 -10.16
N TYR A 96 31.39 1.79 -10.30
CA TYR A 96 30.82 1.36 -11.57
C TYR A 96 31.14 2.37 -12.68
N ARG A 97 30.97 3.67 -12.45
CA ARG A 97 31.29 4.71 -13.43
C ARG A 97 32.76 4.72 -13.83
N ALA A 98 33.64 4.61 -12.83
CA ALA A 98 35.07 4.52 -13.06
C ALA A 98 35.45 3.29 -13.90
N MET A 99 34.89 2.11 -13.58
CA MET A 99 35.11 0.88 -14.36
C MET A 99 34.55 0.98 -15.78
N LEU A 100 33.36 1.56 -15.93
CA LEU A 100 32.70 1.78 -17.24
C LEU A 100 33.57 2.65 -18.15
N LEU A 101 34.02 3.80 -17.67
CA LEU A 101 34.88 4.70 -18.42
C LEU A 101 36.23 4.03 -18.70
N ALA A 102 36.81 3.35 -17.73
CA ALA A 102 38.06 2.62 -17.91
C ALA A 102 37.91 1.51 -18.97
N TYR A 103 36.79 0.82 -19.04
CA TYR A 103 36.56 -0.31 -19.93
C TYR A 103 36.15 0.11 -21.34
N GLU A 104 35.15 1.02 -21.45
CA GLU A 104 34.54 1.37 -22.74
C GLU A 104 35.21 2.60 -23.39
N ASP A 105 35.59 3.64 -22.62
CA ASP A 105 36.01 4.92 -23.15
C ASP A 105 36.85 5.75 -22.17
N ARG A 106 38.15 5.37 -22.07
CA ARG A 106 39.08 5.98 -21.09
C ARG A 106 39.19 7.50 -21.23
N ARG A 107 39.06 8.03 -22.43
CA ARG A 107 39.21 9.46 -22.72
C ARG A 107 37.91 10.15 -23.00
N PHE A 108 36.81 9.62 -22.48
CA PHE A 108 35.46 10.14 -22.67
C PHE A 108 35.39 11.65 -22.45
N GLY A 109 36.06 12.18 -21.42
CA GLY A 109 36.05 13.63 -21.10
C GLY A 109 36.83 14.52 -22.06
N SER A 110 37.70 13.95 -22.93
CA SER A 110 38.71 14.72 -23.71
C SER A 110 38.50 14.74 -25.22
N HIS A 111 37.55 13.97 -25.77
CA HIS A 111 37.28 13.95 -27.20
C HIS A 111 35.83 14.45 -27.52
N PRO A 112 35.55 15.01 -28.70
CA PRO A 112 34.25 15.57 -29.07
C PRO A 112 33.24 14.52 -29.62
N GLY A 113 33.18 13.32 -29.05
CA GLY A 113 32.28 12.22 -29.44
C GLY A 113 32.99 11.07 -30.16
N VAL A 114 34.13 11.32 -30.78
CA VAL A 114 34.99 10.33 -31.44
C VAL A 114 36.42 10.50 -30.96
N ASP A 115 37.07 9.43 -30.64
CA ASP A 115 38.46 9.42 -30.17
C ASP A 115 39.44 9.12 -31.34
N PRO A 116 40.10 10.15 -31.94
CA PRO A 116 40.96 9.97 -33.08
C PRO A 116 42.23 9.13 -32.72
N VAL A 117 42.74 9.24 -31.50
CA VAL A 117 43.89 8.44 -31.07
C VAL A 117 43.53 6.96 -30.90
N ALA A 118 42.30 6.66 -30.45
CA ALA A 118 41.79 5.28 -30.39
C ALA A 118 41.61 4.69 -31.79
N ILE A 119 41.16 5.49 -32.75
CA ILE A 119 41.00 5.06 -34.16
C ILE A 119 42.39 4.79 -34.76
N LEU A 120 43.37 5.70 -34.61
CA LEU A 120 44.73 5.51 -35.13
C LEU A 120 45.39 4.29 -34.49
N ARG A 121 45.24 4.06 -33.19
CA ARG A 121 45.73 2.88 -32.50
C ARG A 121 45.07 1.60 -33.07
N ALA A 122 43.75 1.59 -33.26
CA ALA A 122 43.04 0.43 -33.80
C ALA A 122 43.46 0.12 -35.26
N ALA A 123 43.65 1.16 -36.07
CA ALA A 123 44.18 1.02 -37.45
C ALA A 123 45.59 0.46 -37.46
N GLY A 124 46.51 0.99 -36.63
CA GLY A 124 47.88 0.46 -36.48
C GLY A 124 47.91 -1.00 -36.01
N GLN A 125 47.05 -1.36 -35.06
CA GLN A 125 46.93 -2.77 -34.62
C GLN A 125 46.40 -3.69 -35.73
N TRP A 126 45.47 -3.23 -36.54
CA TRP A 126 44.96 -3.98 -37.66
C TRP A 126 46.06 -4.21 -38.72
N LEU A 127 46.84 -3.17 -39.05
CA LEU A 127 47.94 -3.25 -39.99
C LEU A 127 49.05 -4.21 -39.46
N ALA A 128 49.35 -4.15 -38.16
CA ALA A 128 50.43 -4.96 -37.56
C ALA A 128 50.04 -6.43 -37.34
N HIS A 129 48.78 -6.75 -37.08
CA HIS A 129 48.35 -8.09 -36.63
C HIS A 129 47.28 -8.73 -37.54
N GLY A 130 46.80 -8.04 -38.59
CA GLY A 130 45.73 -8.54 -39.49
C GLY A 130 44.36 -8.69 -38.82
N ARG A 131 44.22 -8.25 -37.55
CA ARG A 131 42.98 -8.33 -36.77
C ARG A 131 42.83 -7.14 -35.84
N ILE A 132 41.56 -6.76 -35.54
CA ILE A 132 41.24 -5.69 -34.60
C ILE A 132 41.44 -6.24 -33.18
N LEU A 133 42.44 -5.77 -32.44
CA LEU A 133 42.73 -6.14 -31.05
C LEU A 133 42.06 -5.23 -30.03
N SER A 134 41.76 -3.96 -30.39
CA SER A 134 41.08 -3.02 -29.54
C SER A 134 40.04 -2.19 -30.34
N GLY A 135 38.86 -1.97 -29.81
CA GLY A 135 37.82 -1.15 -30.43
C GLY A 135 38.18 0.34 -30.41
N GLY A 136 37.86 1.06 -31.53
CA GLY A 136 37.93 2.51 -31.62
C GLY A 136 36.55 3.18 -31.38
N SER A 137 35.57 2.46 -30.81
CA SER A 137 34.23 3.01 -30.57
C SER A 137 34.16 3.67 -29.20
N THR A 138 33.65 4.90 -29.14
CA THR A 138 33.43 5.68 -27.93
C THR A 138 32.04 5.40 -27.32
N LEU A 139 31.80 5.83 -26.06
CA LEU A 139 30.47 5.80 -25.46
C LEU A 139 29.46 6.64 -26.26
N SER A 140 29.87 7.79 -26.79
CA SER A 140 29.02 8.64 -27.65
C SER A 140 28.58 7.91 -28.94
N MET A 141 29.47 7.11 -29.54
CA MET A 141 29.14 6.26 -30.68
C MET A 141 28.19 5.10 -30.29
N GLN A 142 28.32 4.57 -29.08
CA GLN A 142 27.41 3.54 -28.57
C GLN A 142 26.01 4.13 -28.33
N VAL A 143 25.92 5.34 -27.73
CA VAL A 143 24.64 6.05 -27.59
C VAL A 143 24.01 6.33 -28.93
N ALA A 144 24.77 6.82 -29.93
CA ALA A 144 24.26 7.02 -31.28
C ALA A 144 23.62 5.77 -31.88
N ARG A 145 24.20 4.59 -31.62
CA ARG A 145 23.64 3.31 -32.05
C ARG A 145 22.40 2.89 -31.30
N LEU A 146 22.27 3.30 -30.01
CA LEU A 146 21.10 2.98 -29.17
C LEU A 146 19.90 3.88 -29.51
N VAL A 147 20.16 5.13 -29.87
CA VAL A 147 19.14 6.12 -30.18
C VAL A 147 18.54 5.91 -31.58
N GLU A 148 19.35 5.44 -32.54
CA GLU A 148 18.93 5.31 -33.91
C GLU A 148 18.69 3.85 -34.33
N PRO A 149 17.57 3.54 -35.06
CA PRO A 149 17.29 2.19 -35.56
C PRO A 149 18.44 1.60 -36.37
N ARG A 150 18.68 0.31 -36.23
CA ARG A 150 19.88 -0.35 -36.73
C ARG A 150 19.78 -0.72 -38.18
N HIS A 151 20.80 -0.35 -38.94
CA HIS A 151 21.06 -0.84 -40.26
C HIS A 151 22.43 -1.54 -40.25
N GLY A 152 22.49 -2.86 -40.27
CA GLY A 152 23.64 -3.71 -40.49
C GLY A 152 25.00 -3.35 -39.88
N ARG A 153 26.04 -4.15 -40.21
CA ARG A 153 27.45 -3.91 -39.86
C ARG A 153 28.21 -3.49 -41.11
N SER A 154 27.94 -2.29 -41.62
CA SER A 154 28.63 -1.75 -42.81
C SER A 154 29.53 -0.58 -42.43
N LEU A 155 30.44 -0.21 -43.32
CA LEU A 155 31.26 1.02 -43.21
C LEU A 155 30.36 2.27 -43.13
N GLU A 156 29.27 2.30 -43.88
CA GLU A 156 28.29 3.35 -43.83
C GLU A 156 27.65 3.47 -42.45
N ALA A 157 27.21 2.36 -41.84
CA ALA A 157 26.68 2.35 -40.49
C ALA A 157 27.70 2.91 -39.45
N LYS A 158 28.99 2.62 -39.67
CA LYS A 158 30.04 3.15 -38.82
C LYS A 158 30.27 4.63 -39.03
N LEU A 159 30.25 5.12 -40.28
CA LEU A 159 30.33 6.54 -40.62
C LEU A 159 29.14 7.30 -40.00
N ARG A 160 27.94 6.76 -40.15
CA ARG A 160 26.72 7.31 -39.54
C ARG A 160 26.84 7.41 -38.04
N GLN A 161 27.35 6.38 -37.33
CA GLN A 161 27.60 6.43 -35.90
C GLN A 161 28.58 7.55 -35.49
N ILE A 162 29.61 7.76 -36.28
CA ILE A 162 30.59 8.82 -36.07
C ILE A 162 29.89 10.20 -36.17
N VAL A 163 29.19 10.45 -37.26
CA VAL A 163 28.46 11.71 -37.47
C VAL A 163 27.44 11.97 -36.38
N ARG A 164 26.67 10.94 -36.04
CA ARG A 164 25.67 11.01 -34.96
C ARG A 164 26.28 11.24 -33.60
N ALA A 165 27.41 10.60 -33.29
CA ALA A 165 28.14 10.81 -32.03
C ALA A 165 28.62 12.26 -31.88
N LEU A 166 29.16 12.87 -32.96
CA LEU A 166 29.56 14.27 -32.99
C LEU A 166 28.36 15.23 -32.80
N ALA A 167 27.24 14.92 -33.44
CA ALA A 167 26.02 15.71 -33.33
C ALA A 167 25.42 15.62 -31.91
N LEU A 168 25.30 14.44 -31.32
CA LEU A 168 24.83 14.21 -29.96
C LEU A 168 25.71 14.90 -28.93
N GLU A 169 27.02 14.86 -29.10
CA GLU A 169 27.98 15.49 -28.20
C GLU A 169 27.80 17.01 -28.17
N ARG A 170 27.59 17.64 -29.34
CA ARG A 170 27.32 19.08 -29.45
C ARG A 170 25.99 19.49 -28.83
N GLN A 171 24.97 18.62 -28.98
CA GLN A 171 23.59 18.92 -28.54
C GLN A 171 23.41 18.67 -27.04
N LEU A 172 23.95 17.61 -26.49
CA LEU A 172 23.68 17.15 -25.14
C LEU A 172 24.84 17.37 -24.16
N GLY A 173 26.08 17.35 -24.62
CA GLY A 173 27.27 17.36 -23.79
C GLY A 173 27.54 16.03 -23.07
N LYS A 174 28.69 15.93 -22.37
CA LYS A 174 29.20 14.70 -21.77
C LYS A 174 28.29 14.11 -20.69
N ALA A 175 27.77 14.94 -19.79
CA ALA A 175 26.97 14.49 -18.67
C ALA A 175 25.65 13.83 -19.15
N ALA A 176 24.91 14.51 -20.01
CA ALA A 176 23.66 13.98 -20.55
C ALA A 176 23.84 12.76 -21.43
N LEU A 177 24.96 12.68 -22.18
CA LEU A 177 25.31 11.49 -22.94
C LEU A 177 25.60 10.29 -22.05
N LEU A 178 26.31 10.49 -20.94
CA LEU A 178 26.55 9.43 -19.96
C LEU A 178 25.22 8.96 -19.33
N ASP A 179 24.35 9.89 -18.92
CA ASP A 179 23.02 9.57 -18.39
C ASP A 179 22.19 8.80 -19.41
N LEU A 180 22.25 9.18 -20.67
CA LEU A 180 21.54 8.48 -21.76
C LEU A 180 22.09 7.07 -21.98
N TYR A 181 23.40 6.87 -21.93
CA TYR A 181 24.01 5.55 -21.97
C TYR A 181 23.55 4.69 -20.79
N LEU A 182 23.61 5.22 -19.56
CA LEU A 182 23.19 4.53 -18.34
C LEU A 182 21.72 4.10 -18.38
N ALA A 183 20.88 4.84 -19.10
CA ALA A 183 19.47 4.54 -19.25
C ALA A 183 19.13 3.60 -20.39
N LEU A 184 19.92 3.54 -21.47
CA LEU A 184 19.61 2.81 -22.70
C LEU A 184 20.45 1.55 -22.93
N ALA A 185 21.59 1.40 -22.26
CA ALA A 185 22.47 0.23 -22.44
C ALA A 185 21.67 -1.07 -22.22
N PRO A 186 21.77 -2.06 -23.14
CA PRO A 186 21.00 -3.30 -23.03
C PRO A 186 21.67 -4.29 -22.06
N TYR A 187 20.84 -4.94 -21.25
CA TYR A 187 21.31 -5.94 -20.25
C TYR A 187 20.70 -7.33 -20.44
N GLY A 188 20.03 -7.55 -21.55
CA GLY A 188 19.42 -8.82 -21.95
C GLY A 188 17.90 -8.90 -21.71
N GLY A 189 17.19 -9.45 -22.70
CA GLY A 189 15.73 -9.44 -22.76
C GLY A 189 15.17 -8.02 -22.73
N PRO A 190 14.15 -7.73 -21.93
CA PRO A 190 13.52 -6.41 -21.87
C PRO A 190 14.26 -5.40 -21.00
N LEU A 191 15.43 -5.77 -20.41
CA LEU A 191 16.16 -4.89 -19.50
C LEU A 191 17.00 -3.86 -20.25
N GLU A 192 16.69 -2.60 -20.08
CA GLU A 192 17.49 -1.46 -20.57
C GLU A 192 17.84 -0.55 -19.39
N GLY A 193 19.07 -0.08 -19.37
CA GLY A 193 19.64 0.75 -18.33
C GLY A 193 20.13 0.01 -17.09
N VAL A 194 21.13 0.63 -16.47
CA VAL A 194 21.85 0.05 -15.32
C VAL A 194 20.98 -0.14 -14.10
N ARG A 195 19.97 0.74 -13.88
CA ARG A 195 19.08 0.66 -12.74
C ARG A 195 18.15 -0.56 -12.84
N ALA A 196 17.55 -0.78 -14.00
CA ALA A 196 16.71 -1.96 -14.23
C ALA A 196 17.54 -3.25 -14.10
N ALA A 197 18.76 -3.27 -14.63
CA ALA A 197 19.67 -4.41 -14.52
C ALA A 197 20.09 -4.69 -13.07
N SER A 198 20.44 -3.65 -12.30
CA SER A 198 20.82 -3.77 -10.89
C SER A 198 19.69 -4.35 -10.05
N LEU A 199 18.48 -3.83 -10.21
CA LEU A 199 17.30 -4.33 -9.51
C LEU A 199 16.99 -5.78 -9.90
N SER A 200 16.99 -6.09 -11.19
CA SER A 200 16.63 -7.42 -11.69
C SER A 200 17.68 -8.50 -11.35
N TYR A 201 18.98 -8.20 -11.42
CA TYR A 201 20.01 -9.19 -11.13
C TYR A 201 20.42 -9.23 -9.65
N PHE A 202 20.36 -8.10 -8.93
CA PHE A 202 20.85 -8.03 -7.54
C PHE A 202 19.77 -7.67 -6.52
N GLY A 203 18.60 -7.17 -6.96
CA GLY A 203 17.52 -6.72 -6.08
C GLY A 203 17.89 -5.46 -5.29
N ARG A 204 18.73 -4.58 -5.83
CA ARG A 204 19.18 -3.33 -5.19
C ARG A 204 19.37 -2.20 -6.17
N GLU A 205 19.24 -0.98 -5.66
CA GLU A 205 19.54 0.23 -6.43
C GLU A 205 21.02 0.31 -6.81
N PRO A 206 21.36 0.90 -7.99
CA PRO A 206 22.75 0.95 -8.49
C PRO A 206 23.66 1.92 -7.73
N ALA A 207 23.17 2.64 -6.72
CA ALA A 207 23.96 3.59 -5.93
C ALA A 207 25.01 2.92 -5.04
N ARG A 208 24.85 1.63 -4.72
CA ARG A 208 25.76 0.86 -3.86
C ARG A 208 25.94 -0.55 -4.44
N LEU A 209 26.95 -0.71 -5.29
CA LEU A 209 27.32 -1.98 -5.89
C LEU A 209 28.61 -2.50 -5.27
N THR A 210 28.73 -3.83 -5.17
CA THR A 210 30.05 -4.43 -4.93
C THR A 210 30.92 -4.29 -6.18
N ALA A 211 32.22 -4.48 -6.05
CA ALA A 211 33.13 -4.42 -7.19
C ALA A 211 32.80 -5.49 -8.24
N GLY A 212 32.44 -6.71 -7.81
CA GLY A 212 31.99 -7.78 -8.69
C GLY A 212 30.67 -7.48 -9.41
N GLN A 213 29.70 -6.89 -8.72
CA GLN A 213 28.42 -6.45 -9.31
C GLN A 213 28.62 -5.34 -10.33
N ALA A 214 29.42 -4.32 -10.00
CA ALA A 214 29.77 -3.23 -10.89
C ALA A 214 30.45 -3.74 -12.17
N ALA A 215 31.46 -4.61 -12.04
CA ALA A 215 32.17 -5.20 -13.17
C ALA A 215 31.26 -6.07 -14.04
N LEU A 216 30.34 -6.82 -13.43
CA LEU A 216 29.38 -7.61 -14.19
C LEU A 216 28.48 -6.69 -15.06
N LEU A 217 27.92 -5.63 -14.48
CA LEU A 217 27.08 -4.69 -15.22
C LEU A 217 27.87 -3.95 -16.32
N VAL A 218 29.15 -3.65 -16.13
CA VAL A 218 30.00 -3.10 -17.20
C VAL A 218 30.20 -4.11 -18.35
N ALA A 219 30.29 -5.41 -18.04
CA ALA A 219 30.55 -6.44 -19.04
C ALA A 219 29.36 -6.79 -19.92
N LEU A 220 28.12 -6.67 -19.40
CA LEU A 220 26.91 -7.19 -20.06
C LEU A 220 26.54 -6.48 -21.37
N PRO A 221 26.59 -5.12 -21.51
CA PRO A 221 26.08 -4.41 -22.67
C PRO A 221 26.77 -4.76 -24.00
N GLN A 222 27.99 -5.27 -23.99
CA GLN A 222 28.69 -5.66 -25.21
C GLN A 222 28.10 -6.89 -25.91
N SER A 223 27.48 -7.81 -25.15
CA SER A 223 26.83 -9.01 -25.70
C SER A 223 25.72 -9.45 -24.73
N PRO A 224 24.63 -8.65 -24.63
CA PRO A 224 23.67 -8.77 -23.56
C PRO A 224 22.96 -10.12 -23.51
N GLU A 225 22.66 -10.73 -24.68
CA GLU A 225 21.98 -12.04 -24.72
C GLU A 225 22.90 -13.20 -24.39
N THR A 226 24.15 -13.18 -24.87
CA THR A 226 25.08 -14.30 -24.69
C THR A 226 25.82 -14.26 -23.37
N ARG A 227 25.77 -13.14 -22.64
CA ARG A 227 26.37 -12.94 -21.32
C ARG A 227 25.31 -12.84 -20.22
N ARG A 228 24.04 -13.12 -20.50
CA ARG A 228 22.98 -13.11 -19.49
C ARG A 228 23.34 -14.06 -18.34
N PRO A 229 23.49 -13.56 -17.10
CA PRO A 229 23.91 -14.39 -15.98
C PRO A 229 22.90 -15.46 -15.61
N ASP A 230 21.60 -15.16 -15.76
CA ASP A 230 20.48 -16.08 -15.52
C ASP A 230 20.40 -17.25 -16.53
N ARG A 231 21.11 -17.16 -17.68
CA ARG A 231 21.17 -18.22 -18.70
C ARG A 231 22.56 -18.79 -18.90
N PHE A 232 23.57 -17.94 -18.80
CA PHE A 232 24.96 -18.28 -19.12
C PHE A 232 25.93 -17.80 -18.03
N PRO A 233 25.82 -18.28 -16.77
CA PRO A 233 26.57 -17.74 -15.64
C PRO A 233 28.09 -17.86 -15.81
N GLY A 234 28.57 -18.91 -16.47
CA GLY A 234 30.00 -19.08 -16.77
C GLY A 234 30.55 -18.03 -17.75
N ARG A 235 29.80 -17.68 -18.81
CA ARG A 235 30.15 -16.61 -19.75
C ARG A 235 30.10 -15.24 -19.10
N ALA A 236 29.10 -15.01 -18.24
CA ALA A 236 28.95 -13.79 -17.46
C ALA A 236 30.15 -13.61 -16.51
N ARG A 237 30.55 -14.67 -15.78
CA ARG A 237 31.71 -14.68 -14.89
C ARG A 237 32.98 -14.35 -15.65
N ALA A 238 33.26 -15.04 -16.75
CA ALA A 238 34.47 -14.80 -17.56
C ALA A 238 34.48 -13.35 -18.12
N ALA A 239 33.32 -12.78 -18.47
CA ALA A 239 33.26 -11.39 -18.93
C ALA A 239 33.48 -10.40 -17.79
N ARG A 240 32.88 -10.61 -16.60
CA ARG A 240 33.13 -9.85 -15.39
C ARG A 240 34.62 -9.84 -15.00
N ASP A 241 35.24 -11.01 -14.97
CA ASP A 241 36.63 -11.17 -14.54
C ASP A 241 37.58 -10.39 -15.46
N ARG A 242 37.31 -10.34 -16.78
CA ARG A 242 38.07 -9.49 -17.71
C ARG A 242 37.94 -7.98 -17.39
N VAL A 243 36.77 -7.52 -16.96
CA VAL A 243 36.58 -6.13 -16.51
C VAL A 243 37.38 -5.88 -15.24
N LEU A 244 37.34 -6.79 -14.27
CA LEU A 244 38.09 -6.67 -13.02
C LEU A 244 39.58 -6.63 -13.25
N ASP A 245 40.12 -7.51 -14.14
CA ASP A 245 41.53 -7.50 -14.53
C ASP A 245 41.95 -6.18 -15.18
N LEU A 246 41.09 -5.64 -16.05
CA LEU A 246 41.38 -4.36 -16.67
C LEU A 246 41.30 -3.20 -15.67
N ALA A 247 40.32 -3.22 -14.75
CA ALA A 247 40.20 -2.23 -13.69
C ALA A 247 41.41 -2.20 -12.77
N ALA A 248 41.96 -3.38 -12.42
CA ALA A 248 43.19 -3.48 -11.65
C ALA A 248 44.39 -2.93 -12.44
N ARG A 249 44.58 -3.33 -13.70
CA ARG A 249 45.65 -2.80 -14.55
C ARG A 249 45.58 -1.29 -14.76
N ARG A 250 44.40 -0.68 -14.65
CA ARG A 250 44.17 0.77 -14.86
C ARG A 250 44.11 1.56 -13.55
N GLY A 251 44.32 0.91 -12.41
CA GLY A 251 44.34 1.58 -11.10
C GLY A 251 42.96 2.00 -10.57
N VAL A 252 41.89 1.47 -11.14
CA VAL A 252 40.52 1.69 -10.62
C VAL A 252 40.29 0.83 -9.38
N LEU A 253 40.87 -0.34 -9.32
CA LEU A 253 40.88 -1.26 -8.19
C LEU A 253 42.34 -1.64 -7.85
N THR A 254 42.58 -1.99 -6.61
CA THR A 254 43.79 -2.71 -6.21
C THR A 254 43.74 -4.17 -6.70
N PRO A 255 44.88 -4.83 -6.88
CA PRO A 255 44.90 -6.26 -7.21
C PRO A 255 44.16 -7.14 -6.20
N ALA A 256 44.23 -6.79 -4.92
CA ALA A 256 43.53 -7.49 -3.84
C ALA A 256 41.98 -7.34 -3.94
N GLU A 257 41.48 -6.13 -4.20
CA GLU A 257 40.06 -5.88 -4.43
C GLU A 257 39.54 -6.62 -5.66
N ALA A 258 40.30 -6.63 -6.74
CA ALA A 258 39.94 -7.38 -7.95
C ALA A 258 39.87 -8.89 -7.70
N ALA A 259 40.83 -9.45 -6.94
CA ALA A 259 40.81 -10.84 -6.55
C ALA A 259 39.60 -11.19 -5.67
N ALA A 260 39.30 -10.38 -4.67
CA ALA A 260 38.13 -10.55 -3.81
C ALA A 260 36.81 -10.46 -4.63
N ALA A 261 36.71 -9.50 -5.56
CA ALA A 261 35.53 -9.33 -6.42
C ALA A 261 35.29 -10.51 -7.38
N LYS A 262 36.35 -11.20 -7.83
CA LYS A 262 36.23 -12.42 -8.64
C LYS A 262 35.64 -13.60 -7.85
N ALA A 263 35.84 -13.65 -6.54
CA ALA A 263 35.26 -14.67 -5.68
C ALA A 263 33.75 -14.46 -5.44
N GLU A 264 33.22 -13.26 -5.70
CA GLU A 264 31.79 -12.99 -5.56
C GLU A 264 30.96 -13.88 -6.51
N PRO A 265 29.78 -14.36 -6.06
CA PRO A 265 28.90 -15.15 -6.91
C PRO A 265 28.29 -14.30 -8.04
N VAL A 266 28.07 -14.93 -9.18
CA VAL A 266 27.29 -14.37 -10.29
C VAL A 266 25.84 -14.81 -10.11
N PRO A 267 24.83 -13.92 -10.24
CA PRO A 267 23.44 -14.30 -10.10
C PRO A 267 23.04 -15.33 -11.18
N THR A 268 22.24 -16.32 -10.79
CA THR A 268 21.74 -17.37 -11.68
C THR A 268 20.26 -17.25 -12.00
N GLU A 269 19.61 -16.26 -11.41
CA GLU A 269 18.20 -15.96 -11.59
C GLU A 269 17.96 -14.44 -11.61
N ARG A 270 16.80 -14.04 -12.10
CA ARG A 270 16.33 -12.67 -12.03
C ARG A 270 15.40 -12.49 -10.83
N LYS A 271 15.60 -11.43 -10.08
CA LYS A 271 14.68 -11.00 -9.04
C LYS A 271 13.52 -10.24 -9.65
N PRO A 272 12.30 -10.45 -9.17
CA PRO A 272 11.16 -9.64 -9.59
C PRO A 272 11.37 -8.19 -9.14
N PHE A 273 10.82 -7.26 -9.91
CA PHE A 273 10.73 -5.87 -9.47
C PHE A 273 9.77 -5.75 -8.29
N PRO A 274 9.98 -4.78 -7.38
CA PRO A 274 9.03 -4.49 -6.32
C PRO A 274 7.61 -4.25 -6.86
N MET A 275 6.60 -4.72 -6.15
CA MET A 275 5.19 -4.51 -6.49
C MET A 275 4.41 -4.16 -5.22
N LEU A 276 4.86 -3.10 -4.53
CA LEU A 276 4.18 -2.58 -3.34
C LEU A 276 3.13 -1.54 -3.74
N ALA A 277 2.08 -1.42 -2.94
CA ALA A 277 0.98 -0.48 -3.14
C ALA A 277 0.42 -0.54 -4.57
N ALA A 278 0.20 -1.76 -5.08
CA ALA A 278 -0.07 -1.99 -6.49
C ALA A 278 -1.28 -1.19 -7.01
N HIS A 279 -2.37 -1.12 -6.27
CA HIS A 279 -3.58 -0.35 -6.63
C HIS A 279 -3.32 1.16 -6.64
N ALA A 280 -2.70 1.69 -5.58
CA ALA A 280 -2.35 3.11 -5.51
C ALA A 280 -1.35 3.51 -6.61
N ALA A 281 -0.44 2.63 -6.99
CA ALA A 281 0.49 2.86 -8.09
C ALA A 281 -0.21 2.88 -9.44
N GLU A 282 -1.17 1.98 -9.71
CA GLU A 282 -1.99 1.99 -10.94
C GLU A 282 -2.84 3.26 -11.04
N GLU A 283 -3.54 3.63 -9.95
CA GLU A 283 -4.31 4.87 -9.87
C GLU A 283 -3.44 6.09 -10.17
N ALA A 284 -2.24 6.11 -9.58
CA ALA A 284 -1.30 7.19 -9.74
C ALA A 284 -0.81 7.36 -11.17
N VAL A 285 -0.47 6.26 -11.85
CA VAL A 285 -0.02 6.28 -13.26
C VAL A 285 -1.17 6.62 -14.19
N ALA A 286 -2.39 6.16 -13.90
CA ALA A 286 -3.57 6.52 -14.67
C ALA A 286 -3.92 8.01 -14.56
N ALA A 287 -3.69 8.62 -13.40
CA ALA A 287 -3.91 10.06 -13.18
C ALA A 287 -2.83 10.96 -13.83
N GLU A 288 -1.59 10.47 -13.98
CA GLU A 288 -0.46 11.19 -14.57
C GLU A 288 0.22 10.37 -15.67
N PRO A 289 -0.44 10.18 -16.82
CA PRO A 289 0.13 9.41 -17.93
C PRO A 289 1.45 10.02 -18.42
N GLY A 290 2.48 9.21 -18.55
CA GLY A 290 3.79 9.63 -19.06
C GLY A 290 4.71 10.32 -18.06
N ALA A 291 4.30 10.53 -16.81
CA ALA A 291 5.19 11.00 -15.77
C ALA A 291 6.30 9.96 -15.50
N PRO A 292 7.58 10.33 -15.57
CA PRO A 292 8.67 9.36 -15.36
C PRO A 292 8.82 8.96 -13.89
N VAL A 293 8.43 9.82 -12.96
CA VAL A 293 8.53 9.61 -11.52
C VAL A 293 7.30 10.16 -10.83
N ILE A 294 6.63 9.32 -10.06
CA ILE A 294 5.48 9.69 -9.25
C ILE A 294 5.80 9.35 -7.78
N ARG A 295 5.62 10.33 -6.88
CA ARG A 295 5.87 10.15 -5.44
C ARG A 295 4.57 10.10 -4.68
N LEU A 296 4.31 8.95 -4.02
CA LEU A 296 3.18 8.79 -3.12
C LEU A 296 3.52 9.24 -1.69
N SER A 297 2.49 9.55 -0.92
CA SER A 297 2.61 9.82 0.53
C SER A 297 2.87 8.56 1.36
N ILE A 298 2.80 7.39 0.75
CA ILE A 298 2.93 6.06 1.36
C ILE A 298 4.31 5.88 2.02
N ASP A 299 4.30 5.24 3.20
CA ASP A 299 5.49 4.68 3.83
C ASP A 299 5.71 3.26 3.32
N GLY A 300 6.72 3.05 2.49
CA GLY A 300 6.97 1.77 1.83
C GLY A 300 7.24 0.62 2.81
N ARG A 301 7.84 0.90 3.98
CA ARG A 301 8.09 -0.12 5.01
C ARG A 301 6.81 -0.56 5.70
N LEU A 302 5.96 0.40 6.05
CA LEU A 302 4.64 0.12 6.61
C LEU A 302 3.78 -0.63 5.60
N GLN A 303 3.75 -0.17 4.34
CA GLN A 303 3.01 -0.82 3.25
C GLN A 303 3.37 -2.30 3.12
N ALA A 304 4.65 -2.63 3.05
CA ALA A 304 5.12 -4.02 2.92
C ALA A 304 4.67 -4.91 4.09
N ARG A 305 4.73 -4.38 5.33
CA ARG A 305 4.27 -5.10 6.52
C ARG A 305 2.76 -5.33 6.52
N LEU A 306 1.99 -4.37 6.02
CA LEU A 306 0.52 -4.48 5.96
C LEU A 306 0.04 -5.34 4.80
N GLU A 307 0.73 -5.36 3.66
CA GLU A 307 0.46 -6.32 2.57
C GLU A 307 0.68 -7.76 3.04
N THR A 308 1.78 -8.01 3.75
CA THR A 308 2.05 -9.32 4.37
C THR A 308 0.94 -9.69 5.35
N LEU A 309 0.55 -8.77 6.24
CA LEU A 309 -0.55 -9.00 7.18
C LEU A 309 -1.87 -9.35 6.48
N ALA A 310 -2.23 -8.58 5.44
CA ALA A 310 -3.47 -8.81 4.69
C ALA A 310 -3.47 -10.18 4.02
N ALA A 311 -2.34 -10.58 3.42
CA ALA A 311 -2.17 -11.88 2.78
C ALA A 311 -2.30 -13.04 3.79
N GLU A 312 -1.61 -12.95 4.94
CA GLU A 312 -1.63 -13.95 6.02
C GLU A 312 -3.04 -14.11 6.59
N ARG A 313 -3.71 -13.01 6.93
CA ARG A 313 -5.05 -13.03 7.52
C ARG A 313 -6.13 -13.50 6.54
N ALA A 314 -6.04 -13.10 5.27
CA ALA A 314 -6.94 -13.60 4.24
C ALA A 314 -6.73 -15.10 3.97
N ALA A 315 -5.49 -15.57 3.96
CA ALA A 315 -5.17 -16.99 3.78
C ALA A 315 -5.73 -17.83 4.94
N ALA A 316 -5.56 -17.36 6.19
CA ALA A 316 -6.10 -18.05 7.37
C ALA A 316 -7.64 -18.07 7.38
N ALA A 317 -8.30 -17.05 6.83
CA ALA A 317 -9.75 -16.96 6.79
C ALA A 317 -10.39 -17.80 5.66
N GLY A 318 -9.66 -18.09 4.56
CA GLY A 318 -10.14 -18.93 3.48
C GLY A 318 -9.66 -18.52 2.07
N PRO A 319 -9.78 -19.41 1.09
CA PRO A 319 -9.16 -19.22 -0.23
C PRO A 319 -9.76 -18.08 -1.06
N ALA A 320 -11.05 -17.78 -0.91
CA ALA A 320 -11.75 -16.74 -1.68
C ALA A 320 -11.89 -15.40 -0.92
N LEU A 321 -11.37 -15.32 0.31
CA LEU A 321 -11.42 -14.11 1.11
C LEU A 321 -10.26 -13.19 0.78
N SER A 322 -10.51 -11.90 0.76
CA SER A 322 -9.52 -10.84 0.61
C SER A 322 -9.59 -9.87 1.79
N ALA A 323 -8.51 -9.15 2.02
CA ALA A 323 -8.45 -8.13 3.06
C ALA A 323 -7.93 -6.81 2.48
N ALA A 324 -8.46 -5.70 2.97
CA ALA A 324 -8.02 -4.36 2.62
C ALA A 324 -7.72 -3.55 3.88
N ILE A 325 -6.70 -2.70 3.82
CA ILE A 325 -6.28 -1.85 4.94
C ILE A 325 -5.92 -0.47 4.41
N LEU A 326 -6.45 0.57 5.03
CA LEU A 326 -6.05 1.96 4.77
C LEU A 326 -5.57 2.60 6.06
N VAL A 327 -4.47 3.34 5.95
CA VAL A 327 -3.87 4.06 7.07
C VAL A 327 -3.73 5.54 6.71
N LEU A 328 -4.29 6.40 7.54
CA LEU A 328 -4.26 7.86 7.37
C LEU A 328 -3.47 8.51 8.52
N ASP A 329 -2.66 9.48 8.20
CA ASP A 329 -2.10 10.42 9.19
C ASP A 329 -3.18 11.44 9.56
N ASN A 330 -3.56 11.50 10.83
CA ASN A 330 -4.62 12.39 11.31
C ASN A 330 -4.21 13.88 11.30
N ARG A 331 -2.91 14.20 11.15
CA ARG A 331 -2.45 15.59 11.12
C ARG A 331 -2.87 16.31 9.85
N ASP A 332 -2.75 15.65 8.71
CA ASP A 332 -2.91 16.25 7.39
C ASP A 332 -3.75 15.43 6.39
N GLY A 333 -4.15 14.20 6.74
CA GLY A 333 -4.92 13.32 5.86
C GLY A 333 -4.09 12.55 4.84
N ARG A 334 -2.76 12.50 4.99
CA ARG A 334 -1.88 11.72 4.11
C ARG A 334 -2.15 10.23 4.24
N VAL A 335 -2.20 9.54 3.10
CA VAL A 335 -2.25 8.09 3.05
C VAL A 335 -0.87 7.53 3.36
N LEU A 336 -0.72 6.88 4.52
CA LEU A 336 0.52 6.24 4.94
C LEU A 336 0.66 4.81 4.39
N ALA A 337 -0.46 4.12 4.18
CA ALA A 337 -0.50 2.82 3.52
C ALA A 337 -1.89 2.56 2.91
N GLN A 338 -1.92 1.89 1.76
CA GLN A 338 -3.13 1.47 1.05
C GLN A 338 -2.95 0.06 0.53
N VAL A 339 -3.55 -0.91 1.20
CA VAL A 339 -3.62 -2.30 0.78
C VAL A 339 -5.01 -2.55 0.23
N GLY A 340 -5.16 -2.62 -1.08
CA GLY A 340 -6.46 -2.79 -1.74
C GLY A 340 -6.95 -4.22 -1.80
N SER A 341 -6.04 -5.20 -1.68
CA SER A 341 -6.38 -6.63 -1.65
C SER A 341 -5.30 -7.44 -0.96
N ALA A 342 -5.61 -8.69 -0.63
CA ALA A 342 -4.66 -9.64 -0.02
C ALA A 342 -3.59 -10.16 -1.01
N GLY A 343 -3.67 -9.82 -2.29
CA GLY A 343 -2.70 -10.18 -3.31
C GLY A 343 -3.15 -9.67 -4.67
N TYR A 344 -2.49 -8.64 -5.20
CA TYR A 344 -2.88 -7.97 -6.43
C TYR A 344 -3.01 -8.91 -7.64
N LEU A 345 -2.09 -9.86 -7.78
CA LEU A 345 -2.06 -10.82 -8.90
C LEU A 345 -2.83 -12.12 -8.61
N ASP A 346 -3.51 -12.24 -7.49
CA ASP A 346 -4.28 -13.44 -7.15
C ASP A 346 -5.69 -13.39 -7.77
N PRO A 347 -5.97 -14.16 -8.84
CA PRO A 347 -7.28 -14.16 -9.49
C PRO A 347 -8.36 -14.83 -8.64
N THR A 348 -8.00 -15.77 -7.74
CA THR A 348 -8.94 -16.48 -6.86
C THR A 348 -9.57 -15.50 -5.87
N ARG A 349 -8.78 -14.53 -5.41
CA ARG A 349 -9.20 -13.46 -4.51
C ARG A 349 -9.63 -12.18 -5.25
N ARG A 350 -9.72 -12.23 -6.59
CA ARG A 350 -9.99 -11.06 -7.44
C ARG A 350 -9.09 -9.88 -7.07
N GLY A 351 -7.80 -10.15 -6.92
CA GLY A 351 -6.82 -9.24 -6.35
C GLY A 351 -6.66 -7.90 -7.04
N ALA A 352 -7.02 -7.80 -8.33
CA ALA A 352 -7.00 -6.53 -9.06
C ALA A 352 -8.09 -5.53 -8.62
N ILE A 353 -9.10 -5.96 -7.85
CA ILE A 353 -10.14 -5.07 -7.31
C ILE A 353 -9.59 -4.35 -6.08
N ASP A 354 -9.58 -3.02 -6.12
CA ASP A 354 -9.25 -2.20 -4.95
C ASP A 354 -10.43 -2.12 -3.99
N MET A 355 -10.37 -2.91 -2.91
CA MET A 355 -11.40 -2.93 -1.88
C MET A 355 -11.40 -1.67 -0.99
N THR A 356 -10.39 -0.80 -1.09
CA THR A 356 -10.42 0.50 -0.41
C THR A 356 -11.38 1.48 -1.08
N LEU A 357 -11.70 1.25 -2.35
CA LEU A 357 -12.61 2.07 -3.17
C LEU A 357 -13.94 1.36 -3.47
N ALA A 358 -14.03 0.06 -3.24
CA ALA A 358 -15.26 -0.69 -3.45
C ALA A 358 -16.35 -0.27 -2.45
N VAL A 359 -17.54 0.00 -2.97
CA VAL A 359 -18.70 0.39 -2.14
C VAL A 359 -19.27 -0.85 -1.46
N ARG A 360 -19.34 -0.84 -0.13
CA ARG A 360 -19.82 -1.93 0.71
C ARG A 360 -20.68 -1.41 1.86
N SER A 361 -21.53 -2.27 2.44
CA SER A 361 -22.25 -1.93 3.66
C SER A 361 -21.30 -1.96 4.86
N PRO A 362 -21.18 -0.88 5.63
CA PRO A 362 -20.27 -0.80 6.77
C PRO A 362 -20.84 -1.47 8.03
N GLY A 363 -22.10 -1.87 8.02
CA GLY A 363 -22.77 -2.42 9.20
C GLY A 363 -22.70 -1.45 10.39
N SER A 364 -22.44 -2.00 11.57
CA SER A 364 -22.33 -1.25 12.82
C SER A 364 -21.14 -0.29 12.91
N ALA A 365 -20.25 -0.23 11.91
CA ALA A 365 -19.17 0.76 11.89
C ALA A 365 -19.69 2.21 11.72
N LEU A 366 -20.95 2.40 11.34
CA LEU A 366 -21.60 3.71 11.30
C LEU A 366 -22.15 4.21 12.64
N LYS A 367 -22.38 3.33 13.62
CA LYS A 367 -23.00 3.71 14.90
C LYS A 367 -22.30 4.87 15.61
N PRO A 368 -20.95 4.98 15.67
CA PRO A 368 -20.29 6.11 16.32
C PRO A 368 -20.79 7.47 15.84
N PHE A 369 -21.10 7.61 14.56
CA PHE A 369 -21.57 8.87 13.98
C PHE A 369 -23.03 9.19 14.37
N VAL A 370 -23.87 8.16 14.55
CA VAL A 370 -25.23 8.32 15.08
C VAL A 370 -25.17 8.86 16.52
N TYR A 371 -24.32 8.24 17.35
CA TYR A 371 -24.12 8.67 18.73
C TYR A 371 -23.48 10.07 18.80
N ALA A 372 -22.51 10.37 17.93
CA ALA A 372 -21.90 11.70 17.88
C ALA A 372 -22.93 12.79 17.61
N LEU A 373 -23.84 12.59 16.64
CA LEU A 373 -24.92 13.54 16.36
C LEU A 373 -25.92 13.63 17.50
N ALA A 374 -26.24 12.53 18.16
CA ALA A 374 -27.11 12.54 19.33
C ALA A 374 -26.48 13.34 20.48
N PHE A 375 -25.19 13.21 20.74
CA PHE A 375 -24.45 13.98 21.74
C PHE A 375 -24.36 15.47 21.37
N GLU A 376 -24.03 15.78 20.13
CA GLU A 376 -23.95 17.15 19.61
C GLU A 376 -25.30 17.91 19.73
N ASN A 377 -26.37 17.22 19.42
CA ASN A 377 -27.73 17.82 19.49
C ASN A 377 -28.33 17.86 20.92
N GLY A 378 -27.59 17.42 21.95
CA GLY A 378 -28.05 17.36 23.31
C GLY A 378 -29.20 16.36 23.55
N LEU A 379 -29.35 15.37 22.66
CA LEU A 379 -30.35 14.29 22.78
C LEU A 379 -29.92 13.21 23.76
N ALA A 380 -28.61 13.04 23.90
CA ALA A 380 -27.98 12.05 24.80
C ALA A 380 -26.61 12.53 25.29
N HIS A 381 -26.13 11.86 26.31
CA HIS A 381 -24.77 11.94 26.87
C HIS A 381 -24.21 10.51 26.98
N PRO A 382 -22.92 10.28 27.10
CA PRO A 382 -22.37 8.94 27.32
C PRO A 382 -23.06 8.15 28.46
N GLU A 383 -23.47 8.82 29.53
CA GLU A 383 -24.15 8.20 30.67
C GLU A 383 -25.70 8.28 30.60
N THR A 384 -26.29 8.71 29.49
CA THR A 384 -27.74 8.65 29.26
C THR A 384 -28.19 7.19 29.22
N LEU A 385 -29.30 6.90 29.93
CA LEU A 385 -29.91 5.58 29.91
C LEU A 385 -30.70 5.36 28.62
N LEU A 386 -30.44 4.28 27.97
CA LEU A 386 -31.09 3.78 26.76
C LEU A 386 -31.72 2.44 27.03
N GLU A 387 -32.85 2.14 26.39
CA GLU A 387 -33.49 0.85 26.48
C GLU A 387 -33.00 -0.10 25.41
N ASP A 388 -32.50 -1.27 25.82
CA ASP A 388 -32.15 -2.39 24.96
C ASP A 388 -33.12 -3.55 25.24
N ARG A 389 -34.31 -3.43 24.69
CA ARG A 389 -35.40 -4.40 24.80
C ARG A 389 -36.01 -4.63 23.42
N PRO A 390 -36.74 -5.74 23.21
CA PRO A 390 -37.53 -5.89 21.98
C PRO A 390 -38.40 -4.67 21.74
N ALA A 391 -38.18 -3.99 20.62
CA ALA A 391 -38.89 -2.74 20.29
C ALA A 391 -39.26 -2.75 18.81
N ARG A 392 -40.48 -2.29 18.53
CA ARG A 392 -40.97 -2.10 17.17
C ARG A 392 -40.94 -0.61 16.83
N PHE A 393 -40.28 -0.27 15.73
CA PHE A 393 -40.10 1.11 15.26
C PHE A 393 -41.08 1.46 14.12
N SER A 394 -41.57 0.45 13.41
CA SER A 394 -42.66 0.55 12.44
C SER A 394 -43.39 -0.78 12.34
N ALA A 395 -44.48 -0.84 11.57
CA ALA A 395 -45.22 -2.09 11.36
C ALA A 395 -44.35 -3.22 10.82
N SER A 396 -43.27 -2.89 10.03
CA SER A 396 -42.38 -3.85 9.38
C SER A 396 -40.94 -3.83 9.92
N TYR A 397 -40.61 -3.01 10.93
CA TYR A 397 -39.23 -2.88 11.38
C TYR A 397 -39.12 -3.04 12.91
N ALA A 398 -38.56 -4.16 13.30
CA ALA A 398 -38.24 -4.53 14.69
C ALA A 398 -36.77 -5.04 14.72
N PRO A 399 -35.76 -4.18 14.99
CA PRO A 399 -34.38 -4.58 15.02
C PRO A 399 -34.10 -5.49 16.22
N GLU A 400 -33.28 -6.52 15.99
CA GLU A 400 -32.75 -7.41 17.01
C GLU A 400 -31.25 -7.18 17.18
N ASN A 401 -30.71 -7.50 18.36
CA ASN A 401 -29.26 -7.52 18.58
C ASN A 401 -28.64 -8.72 17.85
N PHE A 402 -27.33 -8.63 17.56
CA PHE A 402 -26.61 -9.65 16.78
C PHE A 402 -26.65 -11.05 17.44
N ASP A 403 -26.61 -11.08 18.76
CA ASP A 403 -26.64 -12.29 19.58
C ASP A 403 -28.06 -12.68 20.03
N LEU A 404 -29.08 -12.02 19.49
CA LEU A 404 -30.49 -12.19 19.83
C LEU A 404 -30.80 -11.99 21.32
N THR A 405 -29.90 -11.35 22.09
CA THR A 405 -30.08 -11.06 23.52
C THR A 405 -30.27 -9.56 23.74
N PHE A 406 -30.94 -9.21 24.84
CA PHE A 406 -31.19 -7.83 25.22
C PHE A 406 -30.60 -7.56 26.62
N GLN A 407 -30.04 -6.36 26.81
CA GLN A 407 -29.34 -5.99 28.05
C GLN A 407 -30.24 -5.21 29.04
N GLY A 408 -31.48 -4.90 28.66
CA GLY A 408 -32.35 -4.05 29.45
C GLY A 408 -31.98 -2.57 29.38
N THR A 409 -31.94 -1.89 30.51
CA THR A 409 -31.53 -0.46 30.56
C THR A 409 -30.02 -0.37 30.68
N VAL A 410 -29.38 0.31 29.74
CA VAL A 410 -27.91 0.48 29.67
C VAL A 410 -27.56 1.94 29.40
N THR A 411 -26.32 2.36 29.75
CA THR A 411 -25.83 3.68 29.32
C THR A 411 -25.54 3.72 27.83
N ALA A 412 -25.59 4.88 27.21
CA ALA A 412 -25.20 5.10 25.82
C ALA A 412 -23.74 4.62 25.58
N ARG A 413 -22.83 4.86 26.54
CA ARG A 413 -21.48 4.32 26.56
C ARG A 413 -21.48 2.79 26.38
N ARG A 414 -22.17 2.10 27.26
CA ARG A 414 -22.21 0.64 27.24
C ARG A 414 -22.88 0.10 25.98
N ALA A 415 -23.95 0.74 25.54
CA ALA A 415 -24.67 0.37 24.30
C ALA A 415 -23.76 0.46 23.07
N LEU A 416 -22.94 1.52 22.94
CA LEU A 416 -22.02 1.67 21.81
C LEU A 416 -20.84 0.68 21.88
N GLN A 417 -20.28 0.45 23.09
CA GLN A 417 -19.20 -0.53 23.30
C GLN A 417 -19.63 -1.97 22.97
N LEU A 418 -20.84 -2.34 23.35
CA LEU A 418 -21.44 -3.64 23.03
C LEU A 418 -22.02 -3.69 21.61
N SER A 419 -22.07 -2.54 20.93
CA SER A 419 -22.64 -2.46 19.57
C SER A 419 -24.10 -2.86 19.46
N LEU A 420 -24.91 -2.58 20.50
CA LEU A 420 -26.33 -2.92 20.54
C LEU A 420 -27.10 -2.23 19.40
N ASN A 421 -28.08 -2.93 18.83
CA ASN A 421 -28.82 -2.45 17.66
C ASN A 421 -30.00 -1.56 18.08
N VAL A 422 -30.78 -2.00 19.04
CA VAL A 422 -32.02 -1.29 19.46
C VAL A 422 -31.72 0.13 19.96
N PRO A 423 -30.72 0.34 20.86
CA PRO A 423 -30.34 1.69 21.28
C PRO A 423 -29.84 2.59 20.13
N ALA A 424 -29.09 2.01 19.18
CA ALA A 424 -28.60 2.77 18.03
C ALA A 424 -29.73 3.21 17.10
N VAL A 425 -30.73 2.35 16.88
CA VAL A 425 -31.92 2.70 16.08
C VAL A 425 -32.79 3.73 16.81
N ALA A 426 -32.91 3.64 18.14
CA ALA A 426 -33.66 4.65 18.94
C ALA A 426 -32.98 6.04 18.84
N LEU A 427 -31.63 6.09 18.91
CA LEU A 427 -30.89 7.33 18.69
C LEU A 427 -31.03 7.85 17.25
N MET A 428 -31.03 6.95 16.25
CA MET A 428 -31.25 7.33 14.85
C MET A 428 -32.65 7.91 14.64
N GLU A 429 -33.66 7.37 15.29
CA GLU A 429 -35.02 7.91 15.27
C GLU A 429 -35.06 9.36 15.81
N ALA A 430 -34.41 9.60 16.93
CA ALA A 430 -34.32 10.93 17.55
C ALA A 430 -33.47 11.92 16.72
N VAL A 431 -32.36 11.48 16.12
CA VAL A 431 -31.51 12.29 15.24
C VAL A 431 -32.19 12.59 13.90
N GLY A 432 -32.91 11.62 13.36
CA GLY A 432 -33.53 11.65 12.03
C GLY A 432 -32.58 11.14 10.92
N PRO A 433 -33.00 10.08 10.18
CA PRO A 433 -32.15 9.46 9.13
C PRO A 433 -31.73 10.43 8.03
N ALA A 434 -32.63 11.36 7.61
CA ALA A 434 -32.32 12.35 6.58
C ALA A 434 -31.21 13.32 7.03
N ARG A 435 -31.26 13.79 8.29
CA ARG A 435 -30.26 14.66 8.89
C ARG A 435 -28.91 13.93 8.98
N PHE A 436 -28.94 12.68 9.38
CA PHE A 436 -27.74 11.84 9.45
C PHE A 436 -27.05 11.70 8.09
N ILE A 437 -27.79 11.33 7.04
CA ILE A 437 -27.25 11.23 5.67
C ILE A 437 -26.72 12.58 5.17
N ALA A 438 -27.47 13.68 5.44
CA ALA A 438 -27.00 15.02 5.06
C ALA A 438 -25.67 15.37 5.73
N ARG A 439 -25.48 15.01 7.03
CA ARG A 439 -24.21 15.22 7.75
C ARG A 439 -23.06 14.39 7.14
N LEU A 440 -23.28 13.12 6.83
CA LEU A 440 -22.23 12.29 6.20
C LEU A 440 -21.80 12.88 4.84
N ARG A 441 -22.76 13.34 4.02
CA ARG A 441 -22.47 13.98 2.74
C ARG A 441 -21.77 15.33 2.90
N ALA A 442 -22.20 16.16 3.84
CA ALA A 442 -21.53 17.43 4.17
C ALA A 442 -20.09 17.20 4.70
N ALA A 443 -19.86 16.08 5.37
CA ALA A 443 -18.54 15.63 5.77
C ALA A 443 -17.69 15.09 4.59
N GLY A 444 -18.23 15.11 3.35
CA GLY A 444 -17.53 14.75 2.12
C GLY A 444 -17.56 13.26 1.79
N ALA A 445 -18.35 12.42 2.48
CA ALA A 445 -18.45 11.00 2.17
C ALA A 445 -19.43 10.73 1.01
N ALA A 446 -19.00 9.89 0.05
CA ALA A 446 -19.82 9.44 -1.08
C ALA A 446 -20.73 8.29 -0.63
N ILE A 447 -21.94 8.65 -0.16
CA ILE A 447 -22.92 7.70 0.35
C ILE A 447 -23.85 7.21 -0.75
N GLN A 448 -23.96 5.89 -0.91
CA GLN A 448 -24.92 5.25 -1.79
C GLN A 448 -26.08 4.66 -0.98
N LEU A 449 -27.27 5.10 -1.29
CA LEU A 449 -28.50 4.52 -0.74
C LEU A 449 -29.03 3.43 -1.69
N PRO A 450 -29.78 2.43 -1.19
CA PRO A 450 -30.52 1.53 -2.04
C PRO A 450 -31.39 2.31 -3.02
N ARG A 451 -31.54 1.80 -4.25
CA ARG A 451 -32.34 2.48 -5.28
C ARG A 451 -33.77 2.71 -4.77
N GLU A 452 -34.30 3.92 -5.00
CA GLU A 452 -35.67 4.34 -4.69
C GLU A 452 -36.05 4.34 -3.20
N ALA A 453 -35.10 4.13 -2.28
CA ALA A 453 -35.39 4.18 -0.86
C ALA A 453 -35.11 5.56 -0.25
N ALA A 454 -36.10 6.15 0.41
CA ALA A 454 -35.84 7.26 1.31
C ALA A 454 -34.95 6.79 2.49
N PRO A 455 -34.09 7.66 3.05
CA PRO A 455 -33.31 7.31 4.24
C PRO A 455 -34.21 6.87 5.39
N GLY A 456 -34.07 5.62 5.82
CA GLY A 456 -34.85 5.03 6.91
C GLY A 456 -33.97 4.62 8.10
N LEU A 457 -34.57 4.17 9.17
CA LEU A 457 -33.90 3.73 10.40
C LEU A 457 -32.82 2.63 10.19
N PRO A 458 -32.96 1.69 9.22
CA PRO A 458 -31.91 0.70 8.96
C PRO A 458 -30.53 1.29 8.65
N VAL A 459 -30.45 2.56 8.26
CA VAL A 459 -29.16 3.28 8.05
C VAL A 459 -28.30 3.26 9.31
N ALA A 460 -28.89 3.25 10.51
CA ALA A 460 -28.17 3.10 11.78
C ALA A 460 -27.32 1.82 11.85
N LEU A 461 -27.74 0.79 11.13
CA LEU A 461 -27.14 -0.54 11.10
C LEU A 461 -26.36 -0.83 9.82
N GLY A 462 -26.07 0.22 9.02
CA GLY A 462 -25.34 0.08 7.76
C GLY A 462 -26.20 -0.15 6.52
N GLY A 463 -27.47 0.27 6.54
CA GLY A 463 -28.37 0.23 5.38
C GLY A 463 -28.00 1.23 4.28
N LEU A 464 -26.72 1.41 4.02
CA LEU A 464 -26.14 2.24 2.95
C LEU A 464 -24.83 1.64 2.47
N GLY A 465 -24.36 2.10 1.31
CA GLY A 465 -23.02 1.78 0.79
C GLY A 465 -22.03 2.93 1.03
N ILE A 466 -20.81 2.58 1.43
CA ILE A 466 -19.68 3.50 1.62
C ILE A 466 -18.39 2.82 1.21
N THR A 467 -17.38 3.58 0.79
CA THR A 467 -16.03 3.05 0.56
C THR A 467 -15.25 2.94 1.87
N LEU A 468 -14.24 2.07 1.89
CA LEU A 468 -13.32 2.01 3.03
C LEU A 468 -12.58 3.34 3.21
N THR A 469 -12.23 4.00 2.12
CA THR A 469 -11.58 5.32 2.12
C THR A 469 -12.46 6.38 2.78
N ASP A 470 -13.74 6.47 2.41
CA ASP A 470 -14.66 7.43 3.03
C ASP A 470 -14.88 7.12 4.51
N LEU A 471 -15.02 5.84 4.85
CA LEU A 471 -15.16 5.44 6.25
C LEU A 471 -13.94 5.84 7.07
N ALA A 472 -12.73 5.57 6.57
CA ALA A 472 -11.47 5.97 7.21
C ALA A 472 -11.38 7.49 7.39
N ARG A 473 -11.79 8.23 6.39
CA ARG A 473 -11.83 9.69 6.41
C ARG A 473 -12.77 10.23 7.50
N LEU A 474 -13.96 9.64 7.63
CA LEU A 474 -14.91 10.02 8.69
C LEU A 474 -14.35 9.70 10.09
N TYR A 475 -13.70 8.54 10.28
CA TYR A 475 -13.06 8.19 11.55
C TYR A 475 -11.86 9.09 11.86
N ALA A 476 -11.08 9.49 10.85
CA ALA A 476 -10.04 10.50 11.02
C ALA A 476 -10.64 11.85 11.47
N GLY A 477 -11.86 12.17 11.01
CA GLY A 477 -12.61 13.31 11.51
C GLY A 477 -12.90 13.23 13.01
N LEU A 478 -13.28 12.08 13.54
CA LEU A 478 -13.45 11.89 15.00
C LEU A 478 -12.13 12.09 15.75
N ALA A 479 -11.02 11.56 15.22
CA ALA A 479 -9.69 11.74 15.81
C ALA A 479 -9.25 13.20 15.87
N ARG A 480 -9.73 14.03 14.93
CA ARG A 480 -9.42 15.46 14.76
C ARG A 480 -10.43 16.40 15.40
N GLY A 481 -11.21 15.95 16.38
CA GLY A 481 -12.24 16.75 17.03
C GLY A 481 -13.39 17.14 16.12
N GLY A 482 -13.72 16.28 15.18
CA GLY A 482 -14.86 16.41 14.26
C GLY A 482 -14.53 16.97 12.89
N THR A 483 -13.34 17.50 12.66
CA THR A 483 -12.90 18.04 11.34
C THR A 483 -12.35 16.94 10.45
N VAL A 484 -13.01 16.69 9.34
CA VAL A 484 -12.66 15.63 8.39
C VAL A 484 -11.55 16.09 7.45
N PRO A 485 -10.43 15.37 7.33
CA PRO A 485 -9.34 15.76 6.45
C PRO A 485 -9.63 15.44 4.97
N ASP A 486 -8.96 16.16 4.07
CA ASP A 486 -8.81 15.70 2.70
C ASP A 486 -7.85 14.52 2.62
N ILE A 487 -8.04 13.67 1.60
CA ILE A 487 -7.13 12.54 1.38
C ILE A 487 -5.99 12.99 0.48
N LEU A 488 -4.78 13.01 1.03
CA LEU A 488 -3.55 13.38 0.32
C LEU A 488 -2.80 12.10 -0.08
N ARG A 489 -2.71 11.85 -1.39
CA ARG A 489 -2.10 10.62 -1.93
C ARG A 489 -0.68 10.82 -2.43
N ARG A 490 -0.30 12.07 -2.78
CA ARG A 490 1.04 12.42 -3.27
C ARG A 490 1.88 13.03 -2.16
N ALA A 491 3.18 12.85 -2.23
CA ALA A 491 4.11 13.47 -1.28
C ALA A 491 4.07 15.01 -1.33
N GLY A 492 3.79 15.55 -2.52
CA GLY A 492 3.71 17.00 -2.76
C GLY A 492 2.33 17.63 -2.55
N ASP A 493 1.29 16.82 -2.25
CA ASP A 493 -0.06 17.36 -2.03
C ASP A 493 -0.09 18.26 -0.80
N SER A 494 -0.90 19.30 -0.89
CA SER A 494 -1.25 20.20 0.22
C SER A 494 -2.76 20.17 0.45
N THR A 495 -3.19 20.43 1.68
CA THR A 495 -4.61 20.59 2.01
C THR A 495 -5.21 21.71 1.20
N ALA A 496 -6.37 21.47 0.59
CA ALA A 496 -7.09 22.49 -0.15
C ALA A 496 -7.50 23.65 0.80
N THR A 497 -7.43 24.88 0.30
CA THR A 497 -7.95 26.07 0.97
C THR A 497 -9.47 26.17 0.78
N GLY A 498 -10.20 25.10 1.14
CA GLY A 498 -11.67 25.01 1.03
C GLY A 498 -12.36 25.11 2.38
N PRO A 499 -13.70 25.12 2.40
CA PRO A 499 -14.46 25.03 3.65
C PRO A 499 -14.13 23.72 4.37
N GLU A 500 -13.96 23.79 5.70
CA GLU A 500 -13.73 22.60 6.51
C GLU A 500 -14.95 21.67 6.48
N HIS A 501 -14.71 20.41 6.18
CA HIS A 501 -15.73 19.37 6.31
C HIS A 501 -15.83 18.91 7.76
N ARG A 502 -17.03 18.88 8.31
CA ARG A 502 -17.29 18.47 9.69
C ARG A 502 -18.23 17.28 9.80
N ILE A 503 -17.82 16.29 10.59
CA ILE A 503 -18.69 15.15 10.95
C ILE A 503 -19.39 15.36 12.30
N SER A 504 -18.74 16.04 13.24
CA SER A 504 -19.31 16.35 14.56
C SER A 504 -18.60 17.54 15.22
N GLU A 505 -19.16 18.04 16.34
CA GLU A 505 -18.50 19.00 17.20
C GLU A 505 -17.39 18.35 18.06
N PRO A 506 -16.39 19.11 18.53
CA PRO A 506 -15.23 18.57 19.23
C PRO A 506 -15.56 17.76 20.49
N VAL A 507 -16.53 18.21 21.29
CA VAL A 507 -16.96 17.51 22.50
C VAL A 507 -17.60 16.17 22.17
N ALA A 508 -18.47 16.14 21.14
CA ALA A 508 -19.10 14.90 20.71
C ALA A 508 -18.09 13.92 20.11
N ALA A 509 -17.14 14.39 19.31
CA ALA A 509 -16.04 13.57 18.79
C ALA A 509 -15.20 12.97 19.92
N TRP A 510 -14.89 13.75 20.95
CA TRP A 510 -14.14 13.27 22.11
C TRP A 510 -14.92 12.23 22.91
N TYR A 511 -16.22 12.44 23.16
CA TYR A 511 -17.07 11.43 23.81
C TYR A 511 -17.02 10.09 23.06
N ILE A 512 -17.10 10.12 21.73
CA ILE A 512 -17.00 8.91 20.91
C ILE A 512 -15.64 8.25 21.08
N ALA A 513 -14.55 9.02 21.01
CA ALA A 513 -13.20 8.50 21.17
C ALA A 513 -13.00 7.85 22.56
N ASP A 514 -13.48 8.49 23.62
CA ASP A 514 -13.42 7.98 24.98
C ASP A 514 -14.23 6.69 25.16
N ILE A 515 -15.45 6.65 24.64
CA ILE A 515 -16.29 5.45 24.68
C ILE A 515 -15.62 4.29 23.93
N LEU A 516 -15.15 4.54 22.69
CA LEU A 516 -14.59 3.51 21.83
C LEU A 516 -13.24 2.98 22.35
N ARG A 517 -12.45 3.81 23.03
CA ARG A 517 -11.22 3.38 23.69
C ARG A 517 -11.50 2.33 24.76
N GLY A 518 -12.63 2.42 25.47
CA GLY A 518 -13.08 1.44 26.45
C GLY A 518 -13.75 0.20 25.85
N THR A 519 -13.80 0.04 24.53
CA THR A 519 -14.32 -1.18 23.91
C THR A 519 -13.41 -2.37 24.20
N PRO A 520 -13.92 -3.53 24.65
CA PRO A 520 -13.11 -4.71 24.91
C PRO A 520 -12.33 -5.15 23.67
N PRO A 521 -10.99 -5.24 23.72
CA PRO A 521 -10.15 -5.57 22.59
C PRO A 521 -10.32 -7.06 22.18
N PRO A 522 -9.74 -7.48 21.03
CA PRO A 522 -9.53 -8.90 20.70
C PRO A 522 -8.65 -9.59 21.75
N GLU A 523 -8.67 -10.93 21.77
CA GLU A 523 -7.76 -11.73 22.59
C GLU A 523 -6.29 -11.33 22.32
N ASN A 524 -5.49 -11.31 23.36
CA ASN A 524 -4.06 -10.95 23.34
C ASN A 524 -3.75 -9.47 22.96
N ALA A 525 -4.74 -8.59 22.92
CA ALA A 525 -4.53 -7.16 22.74
C ALA A 525 -4.73 -6.38 24.03
N LEU A 526 -3.93 -5.34 24.23
CA LEU A 526 -4.02 -4.49 25.43
C LEU A 526 -5.28 -3.61 25.37
N PRO A 527 -6.04 -3.51 26.48
CA PRO A 527 -7.22 -2.64 26.54
C PRO A 527 -6.85 -1.16 26.59
N ASN A 528 -7.80 -0.30 26.28
CA ASN A 528 -7.70 1.16 26.40
C ASN A 528 -6.57 1.82 25.59
N ARG A 529 -6.08 1.17 24.53
CA ARG A 529 -4.97 1.69 23.69
C ARG A 529 -5.45 2.50 22.50
N ILE A 530 -6.44 2.00 21.79
CA ILE A 530 -7.02 2.64 20.60
C ILE A 530 -8.54 2.73 20.72
N ALA A 531 -9.11 3.80 20.19
CA ALA A 531 -10.55 3.91 20.00
C ALA A 531 -10.93 3.10 18.76
N TYR A 532 -11.83 2.10 18.88
CA TYR A 532 -12.20 1.29 17.73
C TYR A 532 -13.64 0.81 17.74
N LYS A 533 -14.14 0.52 16.54
CA LYS A 533 -15.47 -0.02 16.31
C LYS A 533 -15.44 -1.08 15.22
N THR A 534 -16.14 -2.18 15.46
CA THR A 534 -16.35 -3.22 14.47
C THR A 534 -17.67 -3.03 13.74
N GLY A 535 -17.71 -3.54 12.51
CA GLY A 535 -18.93 -3.65 11.69
C GLY A 535 -19.03 -5.03 11.09
N THR A 536 -20.25 -5.50 10.93
CA THR A 536 -20.59 -6.71 10.18
C THR A 536 -21.80 -6.36 9.31
N SER A 537 -21.69 -6.53 8.00
CA SER A 537 -22.82 -6.28 7.11
C SER A 537 -23.86 -7.39 7.22
N PHE A 538 -25.10 -7.04 6.88
CA PHE A 538 -26.19 -8.00 6.87
C PHE A 538 -25.86 -9.19 5.93
N GLY A 539 -26.07 -10.40 6.40
CA GLY A 539 -25.77 -11.64 5.67
C GLY A 539 -24.30 -12.02 5.65
N TYR A 540 -23.47 -11.52 6.58
CA TYR A 540 -22.06 -11.91 6.75
C TYR A 540 -21.21 -11.73 5.47
N ARG A 541 -21.41 -10.64 4.73
CA ARG A 541 -20.69 -10.37 3.48
C ARG A 541 -19.39 -9.61 3.71
N ASP A 542 -19.41 -8.70 4.69
CA ASP A 542 -18.32 -7.79 4.99
C ASP A 542 -18.06 -7.72 6.49
N ALA A 543 -16.82 -7.87 6.89
CA ALA A 543 -16.38 -7.65 8.26
C ALA A 543 -15.42 -6.45 8.29
N TRP A 544 -15.67 -5.52 9.21
CA TRP A 544 -14.98 -4.25 9.34
C TRP A 544 -14.40 -4.05 10.72
N ALA A 545 -13.29 -3.35 10.79
CA ALA A 545 -12.79 -2.74 12.01
C ALA A 545 -12.17 -1.38 11.68
N ALA A 546 -12.68 -0.33 12.27
CA ALA A 546 -12.15 1.03 12.16
C ALA A 546 -11.62 1.47 13.53
N GLY A 547 -10.40 1.95 13.59
CA GLY A 547 -9.78 2.40 14.83
C GLY A 547 -8.86 3.59 14.62
N PHE A 548 -8.67 4.35 15.69
CA PHE A 548 -7.85 5.54 15.66
C PHE A 548 -7.25 5.87 17.02
N ASP A 549 -6.16 6.59 16.98
CA ASP A 549 -5.58 7.33 18.08
C ASP A 549 -5.45 8.81 17.68
N ARG A 550 -4.71 9.61 18.43
CA ARG A 550 -4.47 11.02 18.07
C ARG A 550 -3.74 11.19 16.73
N ARG A 551 -2.86 10.25 16.37
CA ARG A 551 -1.93 10.37 15.25
C ARG A 551 -2.41 9.71 13.98
N VAL A 552 -3.05 8.56 14.09
CA VAL A 552 -3.32 7.67 12.97
C VAL A 552 -4.75 7.13 13.05
N THR A 553 -5.38 7.04 11.88
CA THR A 553 -6.63 6.29 11.68
C THR A 553 -6.36 5.12 10.76
N MET A 554 -6.86 3.95 11.14
CA MET A 554 -6.79 2.73 10.33
C MET A 554 -8.16 2.11 10.17
N VAL A 555 -8.44 1.63 8.97
CA VAL A 555 -9.62 0.82 8.70
C VAL A 555 -9.21 -0.46 8.02
N ALA A 556 -9.69 -1.58 8.53
CA ALA A 556 -9.50 -2.91 7.97
C ALA A 556 -10.86 -3.47 7.53
N TRP A 557 -10.86 -4.11 6.38
CA TRP A 557 -11.96 -4.88 5.83
C TRP A 557 -11.48 -6.29 5.49
N ILE A 558 -12.34 -7.29 5.72
CA ILE A 558 -12.13 -8.64 5.22
C ILE A 558 -13.48 -9.20 4.75
N GLY A 559 -13.46 -9.87 3.60
CA GLY A 559 -14.65 -10.42 2.97
C GLY A 559 -14.36 -11.01 1.60
N ARG A 560 -15.41 -11.35 0.88
CA ARG A 560 -15.30 -11.78 -0.51
C ARG A 560 -15.47 -10.56 -1.44
N PRO A 561 -14.53 -10.30 -2.37
CA PRO A 561 -14.64 -9.18 -3.31
C PRO A 561 -15.88 -9.27 -4.22
N ASP A 562 -16.43 -10.47 -4.45
CA ASP A 562 -17.68 -10.67 -5.21
C ASP A 562 -18.95 -10.38 -4.39
N GLY A 563 -18.82 -10.09 -3.10
CA GLY A 563 -19.94 -9.78 -2.20
C GLY A 563 -20.76 -11.01 -1.77
N ALA A 564 -20.28 -12.22 -2.03
CA ALA A 564 -20.95 -13.41 -1.55
C ALA A 564 -20.87 -13.52 -0.01
N SER A 565 -21.91 -14.11 0.60
CA SER A 565 -21.98 -14.35 2.03
C SER A 565 -20.93 -15.36 2.50
N VAL A 566 -20.39 -15.14 3.69
CA VAL A 566 -19.46 -16.04 4.36
C VAL A 566 -19.98 -16.29 5.78
N PRO A 567 -20.73 -17.38 6.02
CA PRO A 567 -21.28 -17.66 7.34
C PRO A 567 -20.22 -17.61 8.45
N GLY A 568 -20.52 -16.89 9.54
CA GLY A 568 -19.59 -16.69 10.64
C GLY A 568 -18.55 -15.59 10.47
N LEU A 569 -18.51 -14.87 9.35
CA LEU A 569 -17.63 -13.72 9.14
C LEU A 569 -18.12 -12.52 9.95
N VAL A 570 -17.52 -12.28 11.10
CA VAL A 570 -17.90 -11.24 12.06
C VAL A 570 -16.74 -10.25 12.25
N GLY A 571 -17.04 -8.95 12.27
CA GLY A 571 -16.03 -7.90 12.39
C GLY A 571 -15.14 -8.06 13.62
N ARG A 572 -15.69 -8.47 14.76
CA ARG A 572 -14.92 -8.69 16.00
C ARG A 572 -13.90 -9.82 15.88
N MET A 573 -14.26 -10.91 15.21
CA MET A 573 -13.41 -12.09 15.10
C MET A 573 -12.46 -12.03 13.92
N ALA A 574 -12.87 -11.41 12.80
CA ALA A 574 -12.10 -11.42 11.58
C ALA A 574 -11.34 -10.10 11.31
N ALA A 575 -11.98 -8.95 11.49
CA ALA A 575 -11.39 -7.66 11.13
C ALA A 575 -10.66 -6.98 12.30
N ALA A 576 -11.16 -7.10 13.55
CA ALA A 576 -10.51 -6.47 14.70
C ALA A 576 -9.08 -6.97 14.94
N PRO A 577 -8.76 -8.28 14.84
CA PRO A 577 -7.37 -8.75 14.93
C PRO A 577 -6.47 -8.12 13.86
N ILE A 578 -6.97 -7.94 12.61
CA ILE A 578 -6.21 -7.28 11.55
C ILE A 578 -5.89 -5.83 11.94
N LEU A 579 -6.89 -5.11 12.47
CA LEU A 579 -6.72 -3.73 12.91
C LEU A 579 -5.66 -3.59 14.00
N PHE A 580 -5.72 -4.41 15.05
CA PHE A 580 -4.78 -4.34 16.17
C PHE A 580 -3.37 -4.75 15.75
N ASP A 581 -3.23 -5.77 14.91
CA ASP A 581 -1.94 -6.15 14.31
C ASP A 581 -1.38 -5.05 13.40
N ALA A 582 -2.23 -4.33 12.67
CA ALA A 582 -1.81 -3.20 11.85
C ALA A 582 -1.28 -2.05 12.71
N PHE A 583 -1.96 -1.72 13.83
CA PHE A 583 -1.46 -0.74 14.79
C PHE A 583 -0.12 -1.16 15.40
N ALA A 584 0.05 -2.42 15.77
CA ALA A 584 1.32 -2.94 16.28
C ALA A 584 2.48 -2.79 15.28
N ARG A 585 2.18 -2.87 13.96
CA ARG A 585 3.18 -2.72 12.89
C ARG A 585 3.61 -1.27 12.63
N LEU A 586 2.93 -0.27 13.19
CA LEU A 586 3.42 1.12 13.20
C LEU A 586 4.74 1.27 13.96
N GLY A 587 4.94 0.46 15.00
CA GLY A 587 6.11 0.54 15.87
C GLY A 587 6.13 1.78 16.79
N THR A 588 4.99 2.42 16.97
CA THR A 588 4.81 3.56 17.89
C THR A 588 3.67 3.29 18.86
N GLU A 589 3.79 3.78 20.08
CA GLU A 589 2.71 3.68 21.06
C GLU A 589 1.53 4.57 20.65
N PRO A 590 0.28 4.08 20.78
CA PRO A 590 -0.91 4.88 20.55
C PRO A 590 -1.02 6.06 21.51
N GLU A 591 -1.39 7.23 20.99
CA GLU A 591 -1.56 8.46 21.76
C GLU A 591 -3.05 8.74 22.01
N PRO A 592 -3.49 9.00 23.26
CA PRO A 592 -4.87 9.34 23.54
C PRO A 592 -5.23 10.73 22.97
N ILE A 593 -6.50 10.88 22.58
CA ILE A 593 -7.03 12.17 22.16
C ILE A 593 -7.24 13.05 23.40
N PRO A 594 -6.71 14.27 23.40
CA PRO A 594 -6.86 15.16 24.55
C PRO A 594 -8.34 15.58 24.72
N GLN A 595 -8.76 15.70 25.98
CA GLN A 595 -10.08 16.18 26.30
C GLN A 595 -10.22 17.67 25.94
N PRO A 596 -11.24 18.06 25.15
CA PRO A 596 -11.49 19.47 24.86
C PRO A 596 -12.05 20.21 26.09
N ALA A 597 -12.02 21.53 26.04
CA ALA A 597 -12.72 22.34 27.04
C ALA A 597 -14.24 22.10 26.97
N ASN A 598 -14.95 22.41 28.07
CA ASN A 598 -16.42 22.35 28.20
C ASN A 598 -17.05 20.93 28.06
N VAL A 599 -16.29 19.88 28.33
CA VAL A 599 -16.82 18.52 28.43
C VAL A 599 -17.67 18.42 29.71
N LEU A 600 -18.94 18.05 29.57
CA LEU A 600 -19.78 17.68 30.70
C LEU A 600 -19.34 16.29 31.18
N SER A 601 -18.66 16.23 32.33
CA SER A 601 -18.26 14.97 32.97
C SER A 601 -19.32 14.53 33.96
N ALA A 602 -19.86 13.33 33.78
CA ALA A 602 -20.81 12.72 34.69
C ALA A 602 -20.37 11.28 35.00
N ALA A 603 -20.32 10.92 36.28
CA ALA A 603 -19.95 9.57 36.70
C ALA A 603 -21.14 8.58 36.56
N ALA A 604 -22.36 9.07 36.55
CA ALA A 604 -23.59 8.28 36.40
C ALA A 604 -24.72 9.11 35.82
N SER A 605 -25.78 8.46 35.35
CA SER A 605 -26.97 9.12 34.79
C SER A 605 -27.62 10.12 35.75
N LEU A 606 -27.65 9.84 37.05
CA LEU A 606 -28.24 10.72 38.05
C LEU A 606 -27.50 12.07 38.20
N SER A 607 -26.22 12.14 37.79
CA SER A 607 -25.42 13.38 37.81
C SER A 607 -25.74 14.28 36.62
N LEU A 608 -26.52 13.80 35.65
CA LEU A 608 -26.90 14.55 34.46
C LEU A 608 -28.11 15.46 34.72
N PRO A 609 -28.25 16.56 33.95
CA PRO A 609 -29.51 17.30 33.86
C PRO A 609 -30.69 16.38 33.52
N PRO A 610 -31.90 16.60 34.07
CA PRO A 610 -33.02 15.68 33.87
C PRO A 610 -33.31 15.26 32.43
N PRO A 611 -33.26 16.13 31.41
CA PRO A 611 -33.49 15.73 30.02
C PRO A 611 -32.47 14.74 29.47
N LEU A 612 -31.23 14.74 29.99
CA LEU A 612 -30.15 13.86 29.56
C LEU A 612 -30.08 12.55 30.33
N ARG A 613 -30.90 12.37 31.38
CA ARG A 613 -30.82 11.13 32.20
C ARG A 613 -31.27 9.91 31.44
N ARG A 614 -32.30 10.03 30.63
CA ARG A 614 -32.90 8.93 29.86
C ARG A 614 -33.43 9.44 28.52
N LEU A 615 -33.16 8.66 27.44
CA LEU A 615 -33.76 8.96 26.15
C LEU A 615 -35.27 8.71 26.21
N GLN A 616 -36.06 9.76 25.97
CA GLN A 616 -37.50 9.65 25.87
C GLN A 616 -37.90 9.40 24.42
N ARG A 617 -38.77 8.45 24.18
CA ARG A 617 -39.38 8.20 22.87
C ARG A 617 -40.85 8.57 22.95
N ASP A 618 -41.25 9.54 22.16
CA ASP A 618 -42.66 9.94 22.10
C ASP A 618 -43.53 8.83 21.49
N GLY A 619 -44.57 8.43 22.17
CA GLY A 619 -45.61 7.52 21.66
C GLY A 619 -45.32 6.01 21.71
N VAL A 620 -44.23 5.56 22.38
CA VAL A 620 -44.05 4.15 22.65
C VAL A 620 -44.57 3.80 24.02
N ASP A 621 -45.67 3.03 24.04
CA ASP A 621 -46.18 2.40 25.25
C ASP A 621 -45.09 1.47 25.79
N MET A 622 -44.41 1.89 26.89
CA MET A 622 -43.33 1.16 27.55
C MET A 622 -43.87 0.01 28.41
N GLN A 623 -45.00 -0.53 28.05
CA GLN A 623 -45.34 -1.87 28.49
C GLN A 623 -44.39 -2.83 27.75
N GLY A 624 -43.36 -3.26 28.46
CA GLY A 624 -42.45 -4.30 27.96
C GLY A 624 -43.28 -5.47 27.40
N PRO A 625 -42.75 -6.25 26.48
CA PRO A 625 -43.47 -7.39 25.93
C PRO A 625 -44.09 -8.18 27.07
N ALA A 626 -45.34 -8.56 26.90
CA ALA A 626 -46.02 -9.43 27.87
C ALA A 626 -45.10 -10.57 28.25
N LEU A 627 -45.05 -10.92 29.53
CA LEU A 627 -44.26 -12.05 29.98
C LEU A 627 -44.58 -13.27 29.16
N LYS A 628 -43.60 -13.88 28.52
CA LYS A 628 -43.74 -15.03 27.64
C LYS A 628 -42.59 -15.99 27.78
N ILE A 629 -42.87 -17.29 27.82
CA ILE A 629 -41.83 -18.30 27.78
C ILE A 629 -41.29 -18.38 26.34
N ALA A 630 -40.03 -18.09 26.18
CA ALA A 630 -39.34 -18.14 24.89
C ALA A 630 -38.73 -19.53 24.60
N TYR A 631 -38.37 -20.22 25.67
CA TYR A 631 -37.82 -21.56 25.55
C TYR A 631 -38.07 -22.33 26.86
N PRO A 632 -38.50 -23.59 26.77
CA PRO A 632 -38.90 -24.29 25.55
C PRO A 632 -40.22 -23.73 24.96
N PRO A 633 -40.44 -23.81 23.60
CA PRO A 633 -41.70 -23.41 23.01
C PRO A 633 -42.82 -24.37 23.35
N ASP A 634 -44.05 -23.87 23.33
CA ASP A 634 -45.22 -24.68 23.58
C ASP A 634 -45.32 -25.88 22.61
N GLY A 635 -45.65 -27.05 23.10
CA GLY A 635 -45.71 -28.30 22.33
C GLY A 635 -44.34 -28.90 21.96
N ALA A 636 -43.21 -28.36 22.46
CA ALA A 636 -41.87 -28.91 22.18
C ALA A 636 -41.73 -30.33 22.65
N ARG A 637 -41.01 -31.13 21.87
CA ARG A 637 -40.49 -32.45 22.27
C ARG A 637 -39.01 -32.31 22.57
N ILE A 638 -38.60 -32.76 23.73
CA ILE A 638 -37.22 -32.59 24.21
C ILE A 638 -36.71 -33.98 24.57
N ASP A 639 -35.72 -34.43 23.84
CA ASP A 639 -34.99 -35.66 24.11
C ASP A 639 -34.01 -35.41 25.28
N LEU A 640 -34.19 -36.14 26.37
CA LEU A 640 -33.35 -36.07 27.55
C LEU A 640 -32.07 -36.92 27.40
N GLY A 641 -31.90 -37.63 26.28
CA GLY A 641 -30.76 -38.50 26.06
C GLY A 641 -30.76 -39.74 26.97
N LEU A 642 -31.93 -40.12 27.49
CA LEU A 642 -32.07 -41.30 28.40
C LEU A 642 -32.10 -42.65 27.66
N ALA A 643 -32.15 -42.69 26.33
CA ALA A 643 -32.24 -43.87 25.52
C ALA A 643 -30.88 -44.39 25.00
N GLY A 644 -29.87 -44.52 25.84
CA GLY A 644 -28.57 -45.14 25.50
C GLY A 644 -28.23 -46.30 26.39
N GLU A 645 -27.85 -47.46 25.81
CA GLU A 645 -27.53 -48.74 26.48
C GLU A 645 -26.35 -48.72 27.48
N HIS A 646 -25.95 -47.56 28.03
CA HIS A 646 -24.89 -47.40 29.01
C HIS A 646 -25.30 -46.52 30.21
N ALA A 647 -26.50 -46.79 30.77
CA ALA A 647 -27.10 -46.02 31.85
C ALA A 647 -26.59 -46.38 33.28
N GLU A 648 -25.60 -47.25 33.44
CA GLU A 648 -25.19 -47.75 34.78
C GLU A 648 -24.02 -47.00 35.45
N GLU A 649 -23.41 -45.96 34.84
CA GLU A 649 -22.26 -45.24 35.47
C GLU A 649 -22.31 -43.71 35.32
N ARG A 650 -23.47 -43.05 35.39
CA ARG A 650 -23.54 -41.61 35.49
C ARG A 650 -24.19 -41.14 36.78
N GLU A 651 -23.49 -40.20 37.46
CA GLU A 651 -24.04 -39.44 38.60
C GLU A 651 -25.41 -38.83 38.25
N PRO A 652 -26.33 -38.65 39.23
CA PRO A 652 -27.74 -38.31 39.00
C PRO A 652 -28.01 -36.83 38.66
N ALA A 653 -27.17 -36.16 37.86
CA ALA A 653 -27.42 -34.84 37.34
C ALA A 653 -27.29 -34.83 35.81
N GLY A 654 -28.36 -35.21 35.10
CA GLY A 654 -28.47 -34.97 33.66
C GLY A 654 -28.32 -33.50 33.31
N PRO A 655 -28.03 -33.10 32.04
CA PRO A 655 -27.91 -31.73 31.65
C PRO A 655 -29.22 -30.99 31.92
N GLY A 656 -29.16 -29.90 32.73
CA GLY A 656 -30.33 -29.11 33.07
C GLY A 656 -30.96 -28.49 31.82
N LEU A 657 -32.31 -28.55 31.76
CA LEU A 657 -33.07 -27.89 30.72
C LEU A 657 -33.05 -26.35 30.97
N ALA A 658 -32.51 -25.58 30.01
CA ALA A 658 -32.55 -24.15 30.10
C ALA A 658 -33.98 -23.63 29.92
N LEU A 659 -34.45 -22.77 30.83
CA LEU A 659 -35.72 -22.07 30.73
C LEU A 659 -35.44 -20.61 30.40
N LYS A 660 -36.15 -20.02 29.43
CA LYS A 660 -35.98 -18.60 29.01
C LYS A 660 -37.33 -17.93 28.91
N ALA A 661 -37.42 -16.71 29.46
CA ALA A 661 -38.58 -15.85 29.32
C ALA A 661 -38.25 -14.56 28.54
N LEU A 662 -39.23 -14.00 27.86
CA LEU A 662 -39.24 -12.65 27.31
C LEU A 662 -40.20 -11.79 28.17
N GLY A 663 -39.90 -10.50 28.29
CA GLY A 663 -40.75 -9.60 29.06
C GLY A 663 -40.74 -9.84 30.55
N GLY A 664 -41.81 -9.39 31.23
CA GLY A 664 -42.03 -9.53 32.69
C GLY A 664 -41.12 -8.64 33.56
N VAL A 665 -41.51 -8.42 34.78
CA VAL A 665 -40.81 -7.62 35.80
C VAL A 665 -40.10 -8.59 36.77
N PRO A 666 -38.79 -8.63 36.86
CA PRO A 666 -38.05 -9.50 37.80
C PRO A 666 -38.37 -9.13 39.29
N PRO A 667 -38.26 -10.10 40.22
CA PRO A 667 -37.82 -11.48 40.03
C PRO A 667 -38.87 -12.34 39.33
N LEU A 668 -38.41 -13.29 38.50
CA LEU A 668 -39.26 -14.27 37.85
C LEU A 668 -39.25 -15.56 38.65
N THR A 669 -40.45 -16.10 38.94
CA THR A 669 -40.62 -17.38 39.58
C THR A 669 -41.01 -18.43 38.53
N TRP A 670 -40.23 -19.50 38.38
CA TRP A 670 -40.49 -20.60 37.48
C TRP A 670 -41.13 -21.73 38.21
N LEU A 671 -42.17 -22.27 37.66
CA LEU A 671 -42.89 -23.43 38.18
C LEU A 671 -42.89 -24.58 37.13
N VAL A 672 -42.75 -25.76 37.60
CA VAL A 672 -42.91 -27.02 36.80
C VAL A 672 -44.01 -27.81 37.48
N ASP A 673 -45.06 -28.11 36.73
CA ASP A 673 -46.28 -28.77 37.23
C ASP A 673 -46.81 -28.17 38.54
N GLY A 674 -46.70 -26.83 38.63
CA GLY A 674 -47.16 -26.04 39.77
C GLY A 674 -46.15 -26.00 40.93
N GLN A 675 -45.03 -26.70 40.91
CA GLN A 675 -43.99 -26.63 41.93
C GLN A 675 -42.92 -25.60 41.56
N PRO A 676 -42.54 -24.70 42.46
CA PRO A 676 -41.50 -23.70 42.19
C PRO A 676 -40.14 -24.37 42.10
N VAL A 677 -39.49 -24.19 40.94
CA VAL A 677 -38.16 -24.77 40.64
C VAL A 677 -37.07 -23.75 40.68
N ALA A 678 -37.34 -22.48 40.39
CA ALA A 678 -36.39 -21.41 40.47
C ALA A 678 -37.03 -20.05 40.67
N GLN A 679 -36.36 -19.15 41.42
CA GLN A 679 -36.67 -17.73 41.46
C GLN A 679 -35.41 -16.92 41.08
N THR A 680 -35.50 -16.10 40.08
CA THR A 680 -34.33 -15.43 39.48
C THR A 680 -34.60 -14.00 39.08
N ALA A 681 -33.66 -13.11 39.30
CA ALA A 681 -33.68 -11.76 38.75
C ALA A 681 -33.32 -11.77 37.22
N ARG A 682 -32.85 -12.86 36.70
CA ARG A 682 -32.57 -13.04 35.26
C ARG A 682 -33.74 -13.70 34.57
N ARG A 683 -33.90 -13.46 33.26
CA ARG A 683 -34.91 -14.11 32.41
C ARG A 683 -34.53 -15.52 31.96
N ARG A 684 -33.62 -16.17 32.71
CA ARG A 684 -33.16 -17.54 32.49
C ARG A 684 -33.15 -18.26 33.82
N ALA A 685 -33.55 -19.52 33.78
CA ALA A 685 -33.38 -20.50 34.85
C ALA A 685 -32.92 -21.81 34.24
N GLU A 686 -32.46 -22.70 35.04
CA GLU A 686 -32.11 -24.05 34.66
C GLU A 686 -32.92 -25.01 35.57
N TRP A 687 -33.49 -26.03 34.98
CA TRP A 687 -34.27 -27.05 35.69
C TRP A 687 -33.82 -28.44 35.23
N VAL A 688 -33.61 -29.33 36.16
CA VAL A 688 -33.24 -30.70 35.86
C VAL A 688 -34.52 -31.55 35.90
N PRO A 689 -34.95 -32.12 34.72
CA PRO A 689 -36.08 -33.01 34.65
C PRO A 689 -35.83 -34.32 35.46
N ASP A 690 -36.90 -34.79 36.11
CA ASP A 690 -36.88 -36.02 36.89
C ASP A 690 -37.35 -37.27 36.11
N GLY A 691 -37.74 -37.11 34.83
CA GLY A 691 -38.13 -38.19 33.98
C GLY A 691 -38.83 -37.79 32.67
N ALA A 692 -39.15 -38.78 31.85
CA ALA A 692 -39.90 -38.59 30.61
C ALA A 692 -41.41 -38.41 30.91
N GLY A 693 -42.09 -37.57 30.15
CA GLY A 693 -43.51 -37.31 30.34
C GLY A 693 -43.98 -35.98 29.80
N PHE A 694 -45.24 -35.64 30.01
CA PHE A 694 -45.75 -34.29 29.74
C PHE A 694 -45.53 -33.43 30.96
N VAL A 695 -44.98 -32.23 30.72
CA VAL A 695 -44.65 -31.26 31.78
C VAL A 695 -45.19 -29.92 31.42
N ARG A 696 -45.82 -29.23 32.38
CA ARG A 696 -46.25 -27.82 32.25
C ARG A 696 -45.26 -26.92 32.95
N ILE A 697 -44.61 -26.04 32.15
CA ILE A 697 -43.72 -25.02 32.65
C ILE A 697 -44.46 -23.71 32.69
N SER A 698 -44.46 -23.02 33.84
CA SER A 698 -45.04 -21.69 34.02
C SER A 698 -44.02 -20.72 34.54
N VAL A 699 -44.14 -19.45 34.16
CA VAL A 699 -43.34 -18.36 34.69
C VAL A 699 -44.26 -17.26 35.22
N LEU A 700 -43.97 -16.74 36.40
CA LEU A 700 -44.65 -15.57 37.01
C LEU A 700 -43.63 -14.47 37.22
N ASP A 701 -44.07 -13.24 37.04
CA ASP A 701 -43.25 -12.07 37.33
C ASP A 701 -43.65 -11.39 38.67
N ALA A 702 -42.90 -10.38 39.09
CA ALA A 702 -43.13 -9.65 40.34
C ALA A 702 -44.47 -8.90 40.37
N THR A 703 -45.14 -8.68 39.23
CA THR A 703 -46.46 -8.01 39.14
C THR A 703 -47.61 -9.00 39.09
N GLY A 704 -47.34 -10.31 39.08
CA GLY A 704 -48.33 -11.38 38.99
C GLY A 704 -48.73 -11.75 37.55
N ALA A 705 -48.08 -11.17 36.52
CA ALA A 705 -48.26 -11.60 35.15
C ALA A 705 -47.66 -13.01 34.99
N SER A 706 -48.29 -13.90 34.20
CA SER A 706 -47.87 -15.28 34.02
C SER A 706 -47.99 -15.73 32.58
N ASP A 707 -47.15 -16.72 32.20
CA ASP A 707 -47.22 -17.46 30.94
C ASP A 707 -46.92 -18.94 31.21
N SER A 708 -47.50 -19.82 30.37
CA SER A 708 -47.30 -21.27 30.53
C SER A 708 -47.18 -21.96 29.18
N VAL A 709 -46.35 -22.96 29.12
CA VAL A 709 -46.17 -23.88 27.99
C VAL A 709 -46.23 -25.34 28.46
N SER A 710 -46.73 -26.21 27.60
CA SER A 710 -46.73 -27.65 27.85
C SER A 710 -45.76 -28.32 26.88
N ILE A 711 -44.85 -29.11 27.40
CA ILE A 711 -43.83 -29.81 26.63
C ILE A 711 -43.87 -31.30 26.88
N ARG A 712 -43.26 -32.08 25.99
CA ARG A 712 -43.06 -33.49 26.18
C ARG A 712 -41.57 -33.80 26.28
N LEU A 713 -41.20 -34.46 27.36
CA LEU A 713 -39.86 -35.00 27.60
C LEU A 713 -39.83 -36.45 27.12
N GLU A 714 -38.88 -36.80 26.28
CA GLU A 714 -38.70 -38.11 25.67
C GLU A 714 -37.33 -38.72 26.03
#